data_8cb419d86b5b5070ea7fb34bdc5ef028
#
_entry.id   8cb419d86b5b5070ea7fb34bdc5ef028
#
_cell.length_a   1.000
_cell.length_b   1.000
_cell.length_c   1.000
_cell.angle_alpha   90.00
_cell.angle_beta   90.00
_cell.angle_gamma   90.00
#
_symmetry.space_group_name_H-M   'P 1'
#
loop_
_entity.id
_entity.type
_entity.pdbx_description
1 polymer ?
#
loop_
_entity_poly.entity_id
_entity_poly.type
_entity_poly.pdbx_seq_one_letter_code
_entity_poly.pdbx_strand_id
1 'polypeptide(L)'
;MMREVFPVRMPHRTGYSKTVFLAVFALSLFIVPTVNAQTAEELSSICQGAQDCGACISVNPNCAWCTTDVFTGRRCDTLQQLQNGGCLNITNPETVKETPRDLPLSNTGAPLNDIVQVKPQEMRIKVRPTEKTTIKLYVRQAEDYPVDLYYTMDLSHSMSDDLGKLKELGSTLAEALGGITRDYRLGFGSFVDKTVLPYVSTVPAKLLSPCSGCAKPHGFHNALPLNGDPTLFASKLNDTIVSGNLDTPEGGFDALMQIAVCQDDIGWRPKARHLVIFTTDASFHFAGDGRLGGIVEPNDGQCHMDPVTNLYTWSTRQDYPSIGHLSAKLRENNVIPIFAVTRDQTSLYSSLETYIEGATVGELDADSGNVVSLIRDNYELITSQVKLTSTAPDDVRLSFTANCLDNEVTEDSNECQGLSLGDTVSFDIGITAERCIEGGQTSFTVGPVGFNEELLIHLEVVCSCDCQEQGEANSTSCSNGNGTLVCGECACNEGRYGSKCECSGNEINAESADQSPCRTDNTTVICSGRGECICGKCVCDKTGNEDEVISGLFCECDNFNCPYSRGLRCGGPERGLCVCDVASRQPKCQCKAGYEGDSCDCPTRTDTCRSSNGLECNAHGKCRCGVCECDADSQFQGNTCEKCATCPMGDCHIHRDCVQCKMFGTGRLTDEQCDMCNIDIVNVTDVTPFIQDIPACTFPEENNTCTFTFALFYENETLTVYVETEQKCADASRKKILTEAEIRWIVIGIILSVVLIGMILVFAWRIYTYLEDRKELAQWEKECKKANWDKMDNPIYKPSTTTFANPVYGK
;
A
#
# COMPACT_ATOMS: atom_id res chain seq x y z
N MET A 1 32.67 -27.01 -51.39
CA MET A 1 32.09 -26.55 -52.68
C MET A 1 31.47 -25.19 -52.41
N MET A 2 32.25 -24.12 -52.60
CA MET A 2 32.30 -23.30 -53.87
C MET A 2 30.92 -22.91 -54.30
N ARG A 3 30.57 -21.68 -54.39
CA ARG A 3 30.92 -20.44 -55.12
C ARG A 3 29.65 -19.56 -55.08
N GLU A 4 29.60 -18.31 -55.16
CA GLU A 4 30.26 -17.09 -55.67
C GLU A 4 29.34 -15.91 -55.38
N VAL A 5 29.75 -14.86 -54.76
CA VAL A 5 30.22 -13.54 -55.20
C VAL A 5 29.68 -13.07 -56.55
N PHE A 6 28.96 -11.96 -56.56
CA PHE A 6 29.25 -10.78 -57.40
C PHE A 6 28.36 -9.55 -57.07
N PRO A 7 28.88 -8.32 -57.26
CA PRO A 7 28.34 -7.05 -56.79
C PRO A 7 27.61 -6.26 -57.89
N VAL A 8 26.75 -5.31 -57.53
CA VAL A 8 26.27 -4.29 -58.45
C VAL A 8 26.51 -2.89 -57.94
N ARG A 9 27.11 -2.11 -58.87
CA ARG A 9 27.60 -0.73 -58.78
C ARG A 9 26.55 0.33 -58.48
N MET A 10 27.04 1.38 -57.80
CA MET A 10 26.46 2.75 -57.78
C MET A 10 26.50 3.43 -59.12
N PRO A 11 25.73 4.51 -59.28
CA PRO A 11 26.30 5.72 -59.90
C PRO A 11 26.18 6.98 -58.98
N HIS A 12 27.20 7.81 -59.17
CA HIS A 12 27.47 9.11 -58.58
C HIS A 12 26.49 10.22 -58.97
N ARG A 13 26.33 11.15 -58.08
CA ARG A 13 26.39 12.64 -58.11
C ARG A 13 25.31 13.23 -57.20
N THR A 14 25.49 14.25 -56.38
CA THR A 14 26.38 15.40 -56.31
C THR A 14 26.26 16.04 -54.93
N GLY A 15 27.33 16.62 -54.48
CA GLY A 15 27.57 17.29 -53.23
C GLY A 15 26.55 18.28 -52.70
N TYR A 16 26.39 18.20 -51.38
CA TYR A 16 26.12 19.38 -50.52
C TYR A 16 26.81 19.17 -49.16
N SER A 17 27.59 20.16 -48.87
CA SER A 17 28.15 20.67 -47.61
C SER A 17 28.28 19.77 -46.36
N LYS A 18 29.56 19.46 -46.03
CA LYS A 18 30.02 18.80 -44.80
C LYS A 18 29.86 19.65 -43.53
N THR A 19 29.16 20.76 -43.53
CA THR A 19 29.05 21.70 -42.39
C THR A 19 27.78 21.56 -41.57
N VAL A 20 26.76 20.83 -42.05
CA VAL A 20 25.50 20.68 -41.30
C VAL A 20 25.47 19.40 -40.44
N PHE A 21 26.30 18.40 -40.73
CA PHE A 21 26.35 17.16 -39.96
C PHE A 21 27.15 17.23 -38.65
N LEU A 22 28.00 18.24 -38.48
CA LEU A 22 28.75 18.46 -37.25
C LEU A 22 27.98 19.28 -36.19
N ALA A 23 26.93 19.98 -36.57
CA ALA A 23 26.12 20.75 -35.67
C ALA A 23 24.98 19.93 -34.98
N VAL A 24 24.52 18.86 -35.62
CA VAL A 24 23.49 17.98 -35.05
C VAL A 24 24.11 16.93 -34.09
N PHE A 25 25.37 16.53 -34.32
CA PHE A 25 26.10 15.62 -33.40
C PHE A 25 26.68 16.34 -32.19
N ALA A 26 26.78 17.66 -32.20
CA ALA A 26 27.22 18.43 -31.04
C ALA A 26 26.07 18.86 -30.12
N LEU A 27 24.79 18.78 -30.55
CA LEU A 27 23.63 19.06 -29.70
C LEU A 27 23.00 17.80 -29.06
N SER A 28 23.39 16.60 -29.49
CA SER A 28 22.89 15.36 -28.90
C SER A 28 23.79 14.80 -27.78
N LEU A 29 24.84 15.51 -27.39
CA LEU A 29 25.80 15.09 -26.34
C LEU A 29 25.63 15.85 -25.01
N PHE A 30 24.53 16.63 -24.82
CA PHE A 30 24.27 17.37 -23.59
C PHE A 30 22.84 17.18 -23.03
N ILE A 31 22.27 16.00 -23.14
CA ILE A 31 21.15 15.61 -22.29
C ILE A 31 21.51 14.25 -21.68
N VAL A 32 22.55 14.23 -20.86
CA VAL A 32 22.64 13.30 -19.75
C VAL A 32 21.76 13.96 -18.66
N PRO A 33 20.77 13.26 -18.08
CA PRO A 33 20.12 13.76 -16.89
C PRO A 33 21.24 13.90 -15.84
N THR A 34 21.62 15.12 -15.49
CA THR A 34 22.46 15.38 -14.33
C THR A 34 21.65 14.95 -13.13
N VAL A 35 21.91 13.74 -12.64
CA VAL A 35 21.69 13.45 -11.23
C VAL A 35 22.34 14.63 -10.50
N ASN A 36 21.56 15.41 -9.78
CA ASN A 36 22.03 16.51 -8.96
C ASN A 36 23.01 15.96 -7.92
N ALA A 37 24.28 15.85 -8.29
CA ALA A 37 25.36 15.68 -7.32
C ALA A 37 25.38 16.97 -6.50
N GLN A 38 24.98 16.89 -5.23
CA GLN A 38 25.09 18.02 -4.29
C GLN A 38 26.50 18.60 -4.35
N THR A 39 26.61 19.90 -4.46
CA THR A 39 27.92 20.55 -4.50
C THR A 39 28.63 20.38 -3.16
N ALA A 40 29.96 20.37 -3.15
CA ALA A 40 30.75 20.24 -1.92
C ALA A 40 30.41 21.36 -0.88
N GLU A 41 29.96 22.53 -1.35
CA GLU A 41 29.50 23.63 -0.50
C GLU A 41 28.14 23.37 0.11
N GLU A 42 27.21 22.78 -0.63
CA GLU A 42 25.87 22.36 -0.12
C GLU A 42 25.99 21.26 0.95
N LEU A 43 26.84 20.25 0.71
CA LEU A 43 27.11 19.20 1.69
C LEU A 43 27.77 19.76 2.97
N SER A 44 28.74 20.66 2.84
CA SER A 44 29.34 21.36 3.99
C SER A 44 28.28 22.13 4.78
N SER A 45 27.37 22.82 4.11
CA SER A 45 26.32 23.60 4.77
C SER A 45 25.35 22.70 5.58
N ILE A 46 25.02 21.50 5.08
CA ILE A 46 24.16 20.54 5.77
C ILE A 46 24.81 20.08 7.08
N CYS A 47 26.12 19.79 7.06
CA CYS A 47 26.84 19.32 8.23
C CYS A 47 26.94 20.39 9.34
N GLN A 48 27.06 21.65 8.98
CA GLN A 48 27.38 22.77 9.92
C GLN A 48 26.31 23.07 10.98
N GLY A 49 25.10 22.46 10.88
CA GLY A 49 24.01 22.67 11.85
C GLY A 49 24.12 21.84 13.12
N ALA A 50 24.97 20.81 13.13
CA ALA A 50 25.08 19.88 14.25
C ALA A 50 25.95 20.42 15.40
N GLN A 51 25.49 20.21 16.62
CA GLN A 51 26.16 20.74 17.83
C GLN A 51 27.01 19.73 18.56
N ASP A 52 26.82 18.42 18.31
CA ASP A 52 27.60 17.33 18.90
C ASP A 52 27.95 16.27 17.86
N CYS A 53 28.82 15.32 18.24
CA CYS A 53 29.31 14.30 17.33
C CYS A 53 28.18 13.39 16.81
N GLY A 54 27.28 12.92 17.67
CA GLY A 54 26.16 12.06 17.27
C GLY A 54 25.20 12.76 16.32
N ALA A 55 24.80 13.99 16.64
CA ALA A 55 24.00 14.82 15.74
C ALA A 55 24.69 15.01 14.38
N CYS A 56 26.00 15.24 14.37
CA CYS A 56 26.78 15.42 13.15
C CYS A 56 26.75 14.20 12.23
N ILE A 57 27.08 13.02 12.77
CA ILE A 57 27.13 11.79 11.98
C ILE A 57 25.73 11.28 11.57
N SER A 58 24.68 11.78 12.23
CA SER A 58 23.30 11.39 11.95
C SER A 58 22.61 12.29 10.91
N VAL A 59 23.12 13.52 10.67
CA VAL A 59 22.50 14.46 9.72
C VAL A 59 22.65 13.99 8.27
N ASN A 60 23.86 13.55 7.90
CA ASN A 60 24.13 13.11 6.53
C ASN A 60 25.35 12.16 6.53
N PRO A 61 25.35 11.08 5.72
CA PRO A 61 26.48 10.16 5.62
C PRO A 61 27.81 10.80 5.23
N ASN A 62 27.81 11.96 4.59
CA ASN A 62 29.01 12.70 4.21
C ASN A 62 29.57 13.58 5.32
N CYS A 63 28.86 13.75 6.46
CA CYS A 63 29.33 14.53 7.59
C CYS A 63 30.26 13.71 8.48
N ALA A 64 31.29 14.34 8.97
CA ALA A 64 32.27 13.77 9.90
C ALA A 64 32.56 14.75 11.04
N TRP A 65 33.06 14.26 12.15
CA TRP A 65 33.31 15.07 13.35
C TRP A 65 34.77 15.10 13.72
N CYS A 66 35.30 16.29 13.98
CA CYS A 66 36.66 16.49 14.46
C CYS A 66 36.76 16.34 15.98
N THR A 67 37.48 15.32 16.44
CA THR A 67 37.71 15.03 17.85
C THR A 67 39.03 15.61 18.38
N THR A 68 39.80 16.32 17.55
CA THR A 68 41.09 16.93 17.95
C THR A 68 40.84 17.99 19.05
N ASP A 69 41.55 17.93 20.18
CA ASP A 69 41.34 18.80 21.35
C ASP A 69 41.55 20.28 21.05
N VAL A 70 42.54 20.61 20.22
CA VAL A 70 42.88 21.98 19.83
C VAL A 70 42.52 22.17 18.35
N PHE A 71 41.24 22.31 18.09
CA PHE A 71 40.73 22.60 16.76
C PHE A 71 39.88 23.90 16.79
N THR A 72 40.28 24.89 15.97
CA THR A 72 39.64 26.20 15.94
C THR A 72 38.57 26.33 14.88
N GLY A 73 38.46 25.36 13.97
CA GLY A 73 37.44 25.26 12.95
C GLY A 73 36.12 24.67 13.46
N ARG A 74 35.12 24.59 12.58
CA ARG A 74 33.87 23.87 12.85
C ARG A 74 34.18 22.38 12.93
N ARG A 75 33.65 21.71 13.96
CA ARG A 75 33.91 20.30 14.20
C ARG A 75 33.08 19.36 13.35
N CYS A 76 31.91 19.80 12.91
CA CYS A 76 31.04 19.04 11.98
C CYS A 76 31.17 19.64 10.59
N ASP A 77 31.72 18.88 9.67
CA ASP A 77 31.84 19.22 8.24
C ASP A 77 32.08 17.93 7.43
N THR A 78 32.21 18.06 6.12
CA THR A 78 32.67 16.96 5.27
C THR A 78 34.07 16.51 5.65
N LEU A 79 34.35 15.20 5.47
CA LEU A 79 35.66 14.64 5.76
C LEU A 79 36.80 15.45 5.11
N GLN A 80 36.62 15.88 3.85
CA GLN A 80 37.60 16.65 3.10
C GLN A 80 37.84 18.04 3.70
N GLN A 81 36.78 18.73 4.13
CA GLN A 81 36.88 20.05 4.74
C GLN A 81 37.56 20.00 6.11
N LEU A 82 37.29 18.98 6.90
CA LEU A 82 37.94 18.75 8.18
C LEU A 82 39.45 18.47 8.02
N GLN A 83 39.81 17.66 7.03
CA GLN A 83 41.24 17.40 6.70
C GLN A 83 41.96 18.65 6.23
N ASN A 84 41.32 19.45 5.34
CA ASN A 84 41.87 20.71 4.86
C ASN A 84 42.00 21.73 5.99
N GLY A 85 41.10 21.72 6.97
CA GLY A 85 41.10 22.54 8.17
C GLY A 85 42.13 22.13 9.22
N GLY A 86 42.88 21.02 8.98
CA GLY A 86 43.95 20.57 9.89
C GLY A 86 43.46 19.71 11.06
N CYS A 87 42.28 19.12 10.97
CA CYS A 87 41.82 18.13 11.96
C CYS A 87 42.65 16.85 11.85
N LEU A 88 43.22 16.41 12.98
CA LEU A 88 44.11 15.24 13.03
C LEU A 88 43.31 13.94 13.33
N ASN A 89 42.28 14.03 14.17
CA ASN A 89 41.47 12.90 14.58
C ASN A 89 40.01 13.18 14.15
N ILE A 90 39.50 12.36 13.23
CA ILE A 90 38.16 12.52 12.64
C ILE A 90 37.36 11.25 12.90
N THR A 91 36.18 11.41 13.51
CA THR A 91 35.19 10.38 13.62
C THR A 91 34.31 10.39 12.37
N ASN A 92 34.38 9.33 11.59
CA ASN A 92 33.58 9.11 10.39
C ASN A 92 33.24 7.62 10.30
N PRO A 93 32.19 7.16 10.98
CA PRO A 93 31.80 5.75 10.97
C PRO A 93 31.52 5.25 9.55
N GLU A 94 32.11 4.14 9.18
CA GLU A 94 31.92 3.49 7.89
C GLU A 94 30.84 2.40 8.00
N THR A 95 30.15 2.14 6.88
CA THR A 95 29.22 1.03 6.77
C THR A 95 29.96 -0.30 6.85
N VAL A 96 29.53 -1.17 7.77
CA VAL A 96 30.08 -2.52 7.94
C VAL A 96 29.02 -3.54 7.57
N LYS A 97 29.42 -4.58 6.82
CA LYS A 97 28.56 -5.70 6.44
C LYS A 97 29.25 -7.00 6.81
N GLU A 98 28.59 -7.80 7.60
CA GLU A 98 29.04 -9.13 7.97
C GLU A 98 27.97 -10.14 7.56
N THR A 99 28.41 -11.31 7.13
CA THR A 99 27.52 -12.40 6.73
C THR A 99 27.77 -13.62 7.62
N PRO A 100 27.17 -13.68 8.82
CA PRO A 100 27.40 -14.77 9.77
C PRO A 100 26.98 -16.13 9.22
N ARG A 101 25.96 -16.16 8.35
CA ARG A 101 25.47 -17.38 7.74
C ARG A 101 25.29 -17.21 6.23
N ASP A 102 26.13 -17.91 5.45
CA ASP A 102 26.16 -17.87 3.97
C ASP A 102 26.30 -19.29 3.37
N LEU A 103 25.32 -20.15 3.67
CA LEU A 103 25.29 -21.50 3.12
C LEU A 103 25.00 -21.44 1.61
N PRO A 104 25.63 -22.30 0.80
CA PRO A 104 25.38 -22.32 -0.64
C PRO A 104 23.95 -22.80 -0.94
N LEU A 105 23.37 -22.29 -2.02
CA LEU A 105 22.11 -22.78 -2.54
C LEU A 105 22.21 -24.27 -2.88
N SER A 106 21.19 -25.04 -2.56
CA SER A 106 21.14 -26.48 -2.81
C SER A 106 21.02 -26.78 -4.31
N ASN A 107 21.67 -27.83 -4.74
CA ASN A 107 21.51 -28.39 -6.08
C ASN A 107 20.42 -29.47 -6.07
N THR A 108 19.99 -29.85 -7.27
CA THR A 108 19.02 -30.95 -7.50
C THR A 108 19.43 -32.21 -6.73
N GLY A 109 18.49 -32.82 -6.00
CA GLY A 109 18.68 -34.03 -5.24
C GLY A 109 19.32 -33.83 -3.87
N ALA A 110 19.37 -32.63 -3.33
CA ALA A 110 19.78 -32.37 -1.95
C ALA A 110 18.79 -33.05 -0.96
N PRO A 111 19.29 -33.58 0.21
CA PRO A 111 18.39 -34.09 1.23
C PRO A 111 17.40 -33.03 1.71
N LEU A 112 16.15 -33.37 1.87
CA LEU A 112 15.05 -32.45 2.20
C LEU A 112 15.32 -31.59 3.44
N ASN A 113 16.01 -32.14 4.44
CA ASN A 113 16.34 -31.42 5.68
C ASN A 113 17.45 -30.38 5.51
N ASP A 114 18.21 -30.47 4.41
CA ASP A 114 19.40 -29.63 4.15
C ASP A 114 19.19 -28.71 2.96
N ILE A 115 17.97 -28.61 2.43
CA ILE A 115 17.64 -27.73 1.31
C ILE A 115 17.83 -26.27 1.76
N VAL A 116 18.56 -25.52 0.93
CA VAL A 116 18.81 -24.08 1.07
C VAL A 116 18.37 -23.42 -0.23
N GLN A 117 17.37 -22.57 -0.18
CA GLN A 117 16.76 -21.90 -1.33
C GLN A 117 17.06 -20.39 -1.36
N VAL A 118 17.50 -19.83 -0.23
CA VAL A 118 17.78 -18.40 -0.06
C VAL A 118 19.21 -18.22 0.42
N LYS A 119 19.96 -17.29 -0.19
CA LYS A 119 21.34 -16.99 0.16
C LYS A 119 21.62 -15.49 0.07
N PRO A 120 22.25 -14.86 1.08
CA PRO A 120 22.65 -15.39 2.39
C PRO A 120 21.43 -15.62 3.31
N GLN A 121 21.62 -16.29 4.47
CA GLN A 121 20.55 -16.54 5.44
C GLN A 121 20.59 -15.58 6.62
N GLU A 122 21.74 -14.95 6.92
CA GLU A 122 21.90 -14.00 8.02
C GLU A 122 22.95 -12.95 7.66
N MET A 123 22.59 -11.69 7.88
CA MET A 123 23.51 -10.56 7.73
C MET A 123 23.43 -9.62 8.94
N ARG A 124 24.57 -9.03 9.27
CA ARG A 124 24.69 -7.93 10.21
C ARG A 124 25.17 -6.70 9.46
N ILE A 125 24.45 -5.62 9.58
CA ILE A 125 24.71 -4.39 8.85
C ILE A 125 24.77 -3.26 9.87
N LYS A 126 25.88 -2.53 9.86
CA LYS A 126 26.07 -1.31 10.64
C LYS A 126 26.11 -0.14 9.68
N VAL A 127 25.19 0.80 9.83
CA VAL A 127 24.97 1.89 8.86
C VAL A 127 24.61 3.18 9.60
N ARG A 128 24.86 4.33 8.98
CA ARG A 128 24.43 5.63 9.48
C ARG A 128 23.00 5.94 9.01
N PRO A 129 22.26 6.81 9.72
CA PRO A 129 20.99 7.30 9.21
C PRO A 129 21.14 7.92 7.82
N THR A 130 20.12 7.74 6.97
CA THR A 130 20.04 8.21 5.58
C THR A 130 21.08 7.62 4.61
N GLU A 131 21.99 6.76 5.09
CA GLU A 131 22.95 6.05 4.24
C GLU A 131 22.30 4.85 3.57
N LYS A 132 22.32 4.83 2.23
CA LYS A 132 21.84 3.67 1.46
C LYS A 132 22.97 2.64 1.34
N THR A 133 22.72 1.45 1.82
CA THR A 133 23.61 0.30 1.61
C THR A 133 22.88 -0.76 0.78
N THR A 134 23.60 -1.44 -0.12
CA THR A 134 23.01 -2.47 -0.99
C THR A 134 23.58 -3.84 -0.64
N ILE A 135 22.72 -4.83 -0.53
CA ILE A 135 23.08 -6.24 -0.37
C ILE A 135 22.49 -7.03 -1.54
N LYS A 136 23.02 -8.23 -1.79
CA LYS A 136 22.51 -9.12 -2.82
C LYS A 136 21.92 -10.37 -2.20
N LEU A 137 20.67 -10.68 -2.58
CA LEU A 137 19.94 -11.88 -2.19
C LEU A 137 19.79 -12.79 -3.40
N TYR A 138 20.17 -14.05 -3.27
CA TYR A 138 19.97 -15.08 -4.30
C TYR A 138 18.85 -16.01 -3.87
N VAL A 139 17.97 -16.34 -4.80
CA VAL A 139 16.87 -17.26 -4.59
C VAL A 139 16.89 -18.34 -5.66
N ARG A 140 16.71 -19.61 -5.25
CA ARG A 140 16.54 -20.76 -6.13
C ARG A 140 15.42 -21.63 -5.60
N GLN A 141 14.40 -21.87 -6.40
CA GLN A 141 13.37 -22.81 -6.06
C GLN A 141 13.90 -24.26 -6.22
N ALA A 142 13.87 -25.01 -5.15
CA ALA A 142 14.35 -26.40 -5.20
C ALA A 142 13.37 -27.29 -5.96
N GLU A 143 13.90 -28.16 -6.81
CA GLU A 143 13.13 -29.24 -7.40
C GLU A 143 12.69 -30.27 -6.34
N ASP A 144 11.55 -30.91 -6.51
CA ASP A 144 10.99 -31.89 -5.57
C ASP A 144 10.83 -31.35 -4.11
N TYR A 145 10.65 -30.02 -3.93
CA TYR A 145 10.39 -29.49 -2.59
C TYR A 145 9.06 -30.02 -2.05
N PRO A 146 8.98 -30.38 -0.74
CA PRO A 146 7.76 -30.89 -0.15
C PRO A 146 6.58 -29.92 -0.30
N VAL A 147 5.39 -30.47 -0.56
CA VAL A 147 4.16 -29.68 -0.69
C VAL A 147 3.12 -30.20 0.29
N ASP A 148 2.59 -29.32 1.09
CA ASP A 148 1.41 -29.54 1.92
C ASP A 148 0.23 -28.81 1.27
N LEU A 149 -0.74 -29.56 0.76
CA LEU A 149 -1.93 -29.05 0.12
C LEU A 149 -3.14 -29.32 1.02
N TYR A 150 -3.72 -28.25 1.54
CA TYR A 150 -4.95 -28.32 2.31
C TYR A 150 -6.13 -27.88 1.44
N TYR A 151 -7.04 -28.83 1.18
CA TYR A 151 -8.25 -28.53 0.40
C TYR A 151 -9.37 -28.12 1.35
N THR A 152 -9.88 -26.91 1.21
CA THR A 152 -11.05 -26.44 1.97
C THR A 152 -12.19 -26.12 1.05
N MET A 153 -13.37 -26.62 1.37
CA MET A 153 -14.55 -26.55 0.53
C MET A 153 -15.72 -25.92 1.28
N ASP A 154 -16.40 -25.03 0.60
CA ASP A 154 -17.74 -24.62 0.94
C ASP A 154 -18.71 -25.83 0.86
N LEU A 155 -19.44 -26.07 1.90
CA LEU A 155 -20.48 -27.12 1.97
C LEU A 155 -21.89 -26.53 1.99
N SER A 156 -22.10 -25.29 1.56
CA SER A 156 -23.43 -24.78 1.27
C SER A 156 -24.16 -25.70 0.29
N HIS A 157 -25.48 -25.59 0.24
CA HIS A 157 -26.29 -26.54 -0.58
C HIS A 157 -26.05 -26.37 -2.08
N SER A 158 -25.69 -25.22 -2.53
CA SER A 158 -25.33 -24.92 -3.92
C SER A 158 -24.16 -25.75 -4.41
N MET A 159 -23.18 -26.07 -3.55
CA MET A 159 -21.99 -26.86 -3.85
C MET A 159 -22.25 -28.39 -3.91
N SER A 160 -23.49 -28.84 -4.08
CA SER A 160 -23.86 -30.27 -4.01
C SER A 160 -23.32 -31.11 -5.18
N ASP A 161 -23.37 -30.58 -6.39
CA ASP A 161 -22.81 -31.19 -7.60
C ASP A 161 -21.28 -31.09 -7.62
N ASP A 162 -20.72 -29.97 -7.16
CA ASP A 162 -19.28 -29.80 -6.96
C ASP A 162 -18.68 -30.85 -6.03
N LEU A 163 -19.31 -31.09 -4.88
CA LEU A 163 -18.91 -32.15 -3.95
C LEU A 163 -19.02 -33.52 -4.60
N GLY A 164 -20.10 -33.76 -5.36
CA GLY A 164 -20.28 -34.98 -6.14
C GLY A 164 -19.12 -35.24 -7.09
N LYS A 165 -18.73 -34.22 -7.82
CA LYS A 165 -17.60 -34.26 -8.77
C LYS A 165 -16.27 -34.43 -8.09
N LEU A 166 -16.04 -33.69 -6.99
CA LEU A 166 -14.80 -33.82 -6.21
C LEU A 166 -14.60 -35.24 -5.66
N LYS A 167 -15.68 -35.90 -5.23
CA LYS A 167 -15.64 -37.31 -4.82
C LYS A 167 -15.15 -38.25 -5.94
N GLU A 168 -15.57 -37.99 -7.19
CA GLU A 168 -15.08 -38.74 -8.37
C GLU A 168 -13.61 -38.43 -8.66
N LEU A 169 -13.14 -37.21 -8.44
CA LEU A 169 -11.79 -36.72 -8.77
C LEU A 169 -10.76 -36.90 -7.64
N GLY A 170 -11.15 -37.30 -6.42
CA GLY A 170 -10.27 -37.34 -5.25
C GLY A 170 -8.99 -38.19 -5.42
N SER A 171 -9.06 -39.32 -6.15
CA SER A 171 -7.88 -40.11 -6.50
C SER A 171 -7.01 -39.44 -7.57
N THR A 172 -7.65 -38.82 -8.56
CA THR A 172 -6.97 -38.12 -9.67
C THR A 172 -6.22 -36.87 -9.17
N LEU A 173 -6.76 -36.20 -8.16
CA LEU A 173 -6.10 -35.10 -7.49
C LEU A 173 -4.79 -35.52 -6.82
N ALA A 174 -4.84 -36.65 -6.09
CA ALA A 174 -3.66 -37.21 -5.46
C ALA A 174 -2.60 -37.66 -6.48
N GLU A 175 -3.01 -38.23 -7.61
CA GLU A 175 -2.11 -38.60 -8.72
C GLU A 175 -1.48 -37.36 -9.37
N ALA A 176 -2.25 -36.29 -9.56
CA ALA A 176 -1.74 -35.05 -10.13
C ALA A 176 -0.66 -34.43 -9.25
N LEU A 177 -0.87 -34.40 -7.93
CA LEU A 177 0.15 -33.93 -6.97
C LEU A 177 1.39 -34.79 -6.97
N GLY A 178 1.25 -36.12 -7.09
CA GLY A 178 2.36 -37.03 -7.25
C GLY A 178 3.19 -36.82 -8.52
N GLY A 179 2.61 -36.13 -9.52
CA GLY A 179 3.32 -35.66 -10.71
C GLY A 179 4.12 -34.34 -10.48
N ILE A 180 3.75 -33.55 -9.48
CA ILE A 180 4.39 -32.29 -9.12
C ILE A 180 5.58 -32.53 -8.18
N THR A 181 5.37 -33.30 -7.12
CA THR A 181 6.38 -33.64 -6.11
C THR A 181 6.16 -35.05 -5.57
N ARG A 182 7.26 -35.72 -5.16
CA ARG A 182 7.21 -37.04 -4.56
C ARG A 182 6.86 -37.01 -3.07
N ASP A 183 7.01 -35.85 -2.44
CA ASP A 183 6.76 -35.67 -1.01
C ASP A 183 5.65 -34.63 -0.80
N TYR A 184 4.40 -35.10 -0.85
CA TYR A 184 3.24 -34.27 -0.60
C TYR A 184 2.39 -34.81 0.54
N ARG A 185 1.63 -33.92 1.18
CA ARG A 185 0.55 -34.22 2.10
C ARG A 185 -0.74 -33.59 1.65
N LEU A 186 -1.84 -34.31 1.86
CA LEU A 186 -3.19 -33.82 1.60
C LEU A 186 -3.96 -33.68 2.89
N GLY A 187 -4.64 -32.56 3.07
CA GLY A 187 -5.62 -32.32 4.13
C GLY A 187 -6.97 -31.92 3.55
N PHE A 188 -8.02 -32.05 4.35
CA PHE A 188 -9.36 -31.67 3.94
C PHE A 188 -10.11 -30.98 5.07
N GLY A 189 -10.70 -29.85 4.78
CA GLY A 189 -11.60 -29.14 5.64
C GLY A 189 -12.80 -28.58 4.91
N SER A 190 -13.77 -28.13 5.67
CA SER A 190 -15.00 -27.58 5.13
C SER A 190 -15.53 -26.43 5.97
N PHE A 191 -16.27 -25.57 5.35
CA PHE A 191 -16.96 -24.47 6.02
C PHE A 191 -18.38 -24.30 5.48
N VAL A 192 -19.20 -23.62 6.22
CA VAL A 192 -20.49 -23.06 5.81
C VAL A 192 -20.53 -21.64 6.36
N ASP A 193 -21.10 -21.44 7.55
CA ASP A 193 -21.16 -20.12 8.14
C ASP A 193 -21.35 -20.16 9.66
N LYS A 194 -21.36 -19.01 10.30
CA LYS A 194 -21.62 -18.82 11.73
C LYS A 194 -23.04 -19.31 12.05
N THR A 195 -23.15 -20.23 13.03
CA THR A 195 -24.40 -20.93 13.36
C THR A 195 -25.37 -20.07 14.19
N VAL A 196 -25.61 -18.83 13.74
CA VAL A 196 -26.53 -17.86 14.31
C VAL A 196 -27.36 -17.19 13.20
N LEU A 197 -28.50 -16.56 13.55
CA LEU A 197 -29.20 -15.68 12.62
C LEU A 197 -28.38 -14.40 12.36
N PRO A 198 -28.38 -13.86 11.13
CA PRO A 198 -29.19 -14.23 9.96
C PRO A 198 -28.56 -15.33 9.09
N TYR A 199 -27.33 -15.75 9.33
CA TYR A 199 -26.54 -16.66 8.49
C TYR A 199 -27.13 -18.07 8.45
N VAL A 200 -27.41 -18.63 9.61
CA VAL A 200 -27.94 -20.01 9.76
C VAL A 200 -29.23 -19.99 10.59
N SER A 201 -30.19 -20.81 10.21
CA SER A 201 -31.42 -20.98 10.96
C SER A 201 -31.17 -21.54 12.34
N THR A 202 -31.60 -20.84 13.40
CA THR A 202 -31.50 -21.32 14.80
C THR A 202 -32.63 -22.22 15.26
N VAL A 203 -33.55 -22.56 14.38
CA VAL A 203 -34.62 -23.55 14.67
C VAL A 203 -33.95 -24.90 14.92
N PRO A 204 -34.17 -25.59 16.06
CA PRO A 204 -33.44 -26.80 16.45
C PRO A 204 -33.38 -27.90 15.39
N ALA A 205 -34.47 -28.12 14.66
CA ALA A 205 -34.52 -29.09 13.56
C ALA A 205 -33.64 -28.67 12.38
N LYS A 206 -33.55 -27.36 12.11
CA LYS A 206 -32.72 -26.80 11.02
C LYS A 206 -31.23 -26.70 11.39
N LEU A 207 -30.91 -26.50 12.68
CA LEU A 207 -29.54 -26.60 13.17
C LEU A 207 -28.96 -28.00 13.06
N LEU A 208 -29.81 -29.02 13.06
CA LEU A 208 -29.40 -30.44 12.88
C LEU A 208 -29.32 -30.82 11.40
N SER A 209 -30.27 -30.33 10.58
CA SER A 209 -30.36 -30.60 9.15
C SER A 209 -31.07 -29.43 8.46
N PRO A 210 -30.32 -28.47 7.89
CA PRO A 210 -30.90 -27.25 7.28
C PRO A 210 -31.75 -27.59 6.04
N CYS A 211 -31.41 -28.66 5.34
CA CYS A 211 -32.14 -29.21 4.18
C CYS A 211 -32.29 -30.73 4.27
N SER A 212 -33.01 -31.33 3.35
CA SER A 212 -33.27 -32.79 3.36
C SER A 212 -31.96 -33.54 3.06
N GLY A 213 -31.48 -34.33 4.01
CA GLY A 213 -30.25 -35.12 3.87
C GLY A 213 -28.97 -34.28 4.14
N CYS A 214 -29.10 -33.04 4.57
CA CYS A 214 -27.98 -32.17 4.87
C CYS A 214 -27.33 -32.46 6.22
N ALA A 215 -26.00 -32.29 6.27
CA ALA A 215 -25.24 -32.28 7.50
C ALA A 215 -25.52 -31.01 8.33
N LYS A 216 -25.13 -31.04 9.61
CA LYS A 216 -25.21 -29.90 10.51
C LYS A 216 -24.30 -28.75 10.01
N PRO A 217 -24.77 -27.51 9.95
CA PRO A 217 -23.94 -26.34 9.59
C PRO A 217 -22.84 -26.10 10.65
N HIS A 218 -21.70 -25.56 10.20
CA HIS A 218 -20.54 -25.27 11.02
C HIS A 218 -19.73 -24.10 10.41
N GLY A 219 -18.99 -23.36 11.23
CA GLY A 219 -18.10 -22.31 10.76
C GLY A 219 -16.90 -22.89 10.02
N PHE A 220 -16.13 -23.77 10.67
CA PHE A 220 -15.04 -24.51 10.05
C PHE A 220 -14.89 -25.87 10.72
N HIS A 221 -14.59 -26.90 9.90
CA HIS A 221 -14.33 -28.27 10.34
C HIS A 221 -13.07 -28.81 9.65
N ASN A 222 -12.02 -29.11 10.43
CA ASN A 222 -10.84 -29.83 9.94
C ASN A 222 -11.14 -31.33 9.88
N ALA A 223 -11.69 -31.77 8.77
CA ALA A 223 -12.15 -33.16 8.63
C ALA A 223 -11.00 -34.16 8.48
N LEU A 224 -9.87 -33.72 7.90
CA LEU A 224 -8.64 -34.51 7.74
C LEU A 224 -7.43 -33.60 7.88
N PRO A 225 -6.66 -33.66 8.97
CA PRO A 225 -5.34 -33.03 9.02
C PRO A 225 -4.42 -33.53 7.91
N LEU A 226 -3.44 -32.73 7.55
CA LEU A 226 -2.47 -33.04 6.49
C LEU A 226 -1.81 -34.42 6.69
N ASN A 227 -2.00 -35.29 5.71
CA ASN A 227 -1.58 -36.69 5.77
C ASN A 227 -0.97 -37.14 4.45
N GLY A 228 0.02 -38.04 4.51
CA GLY A 228 0.68 -38.60 3.33
C GLY A 228 -0.06 -39.76 2.67
N ASP A 229 -1.20 -40.20 3.21
CA ASP A 229 -2.01 -41.30 2.64
C ASP A 229 -3.18 -40.74 1.80
N PRO A 230 -3.10 -40.78 0.46
CA PRO A 230 -4.16 -40.28 -0.40
C PRO A 230 -5.49 -41.01 -0.29
N THR A 231 -5.47 -42.25 0.21
CA THR A 231 -6.70 -43.04 0.37
C THR A 231 -7.58 -42.51 1.50
N LEU A 232 -6.96 -41.91 2.54
CA LEU A 232 -7.69 -41.23 3.61
C LEU A 232 -8.41 -39.97 3.11
N PHE A 233 -7.77 -39.22 2.22
CA PHE A 233 -8.37 -38.03 1.59
C PHE A 233 -9.63 -38.43 0.80
N ALA A 234 -9.51 -39.41 -0.12
CA ALA A 234 -10.63 -39.91 -0.90
C ALA A 234 -11.76 -40.47 -0.02
N SER A 235 -11.41 -41.19 1.07
CA SER A 235 -12.40 -41.71 2.03
C SER A 235 -13.17 -40.57 2.72
N LYS A 236 -12.46 -39.51 3.19
CA LYS A 236 -13.09 -38.40 3.87
C LYS A 236 -14.01 -37.58 2.95
N LEU A 237 -13.61 -37.40 1.69
CA LEU A 237 -14.47 -36.81 0.68
C LEU A 237 -15.75 -37.60 0.48
N ASN A 238 -15.66 -38.92 0.37
CA ASN A 238 -16.81 -39.81 0.19
C ASN A 238 -17.80 -39.75 1.36
N ASP A 239 -17.29 -39.57 2.59
CA ASP A 239 -18.10 -39.48 3.81
C ASP A 239 -18.73 -38.05 3.98
N THR A 240 -18.26 -37.08 3.24
CA THR A 240 -18.69 -35.66 3.37
C THR A 240 -20.09 -35.48 2.75
N ILE A 241 -20.91 -34.68 3.41
CA ILE A 241 -22.28 -34.36 3.00
C ILE A 241 -22.43 -32.83 3.05
N VAL A 242 -23.12 -32.27 2.05
CA VAL A 242 -23.42 -30.84 2.03
C VAL A 242 -24.28 -30.42 3.21
N SER A 243 -24.20 -29.19 3.55
CA SER A 243 -25.00 -28.53 4.59
C SER A 243 -25.83 -27.39 3.98
N GLY A 244 -26.03 -26.29 4.67
CA GLY A 244 -26.70 -25.09 4.14
C GLY A 244 -26.82 -24.00 5.19
N ASN A 245 -26.96 -22.80 4.69
CA ASN A 245 -27.17 -21.56 5.40
C ASN A 245 -28.41 -20.82 4.89
N LEU A 246 -28.53 -19.52 5.15
CA LEU A 246 -29.71 -18.72 4.80
C LEU A 246 -29.40 -17.55 3.86
N ASP A 247 -28.16 -17.13 3.77
CA ASP A 247 -27.71 -15.99 2.97
C ASP A 247 -26.72 -16.44 1.89
N THR A 248 -26.28 -15.51 1.06
CA THR A 248 -25.43 -15.85 -0.09
C THR A 248 -23.94 -15.80 0.24
N PRO A 249 -23.45 -14.80 1.00
CA PRO A 249 -22.05 -14.83 1.41
C PRO A 249 -21.80 -15.98 2.38
N GLU A 250 -20.59 -16.55 2.35
CA GLU A 250 -20.21 -17.70 3.16
C GLU A 250 -19.09 -17.38 4.18
N GLY A 251 -18.97 -18.20 5.22
CA GLY A 251 -18.01 -18.01 6.32
C GLY A 251 -16.59 -18.44 6.02
N GLY A 252 -16.17 -18.46 4.76
CA GLY A 252 -14.90 -19.04 4.33
C GLY A 252 -13.66 -18.36 4.89
N PHE A 253 -13.72 -17.07 5.24
CA PHE A 253 -12.57 -16.37 5.84
C PHE A 253 -12.29 -16.79 7.29
N ASP A 254 -13.32 -17.19 8.05
CA ASP A 254 -13.11 -17.87 9.34
C ASP A 254 -12.32 -19.17 9.15
N ALA A 255 -12.65 -19.95 8.12
CA ALA A 255 -11.94 -21.18 7.80
C ALA A 255 -10.49 -20.91 7.43
N LEU A 256 -10.22 -19.99 6.50
CA LEU A 256 -8.86 -19.61 6.10
C LEU A 256 -8.01 -19.12 7.29
N MET A 257 -8.62 -18.34 8.21
CA MET A 257 -7.93 -17.88 9.42
C MET A 257 -7.51 -19.09 10.27
N GLN A 258 -8.42 -20.02 10.57
CA GLN A 258 -8.10 -21.17 11.39
C GLN A 258 -7.10 -22.12 10.69
N ILE A 259 -7.20 -22.30 9.38
CA ILE A 259 -6.21 -23.06 8.59
C ILE A 259 -4.82 -22.45 8.70
N ALA A 260 -4.72 -21.12 8.67
CA ALA A 260 -3.44 -20.42 8.78
C ALA A 260 -2.84 -20.51 10.18
N VAL A 261 -3.63 -20.29 11.24
CA VAL A 261 -3.10 -20.11 12.60
C VAL A 261 -3.03 -21.40 13.43
N CYS A 262 -3.79 -22.44 13.08
CA CYS A 262 -3.81 -23.74 13.78
C CYS A 262 -2.77 -24.71 13.22
N GLN A 263 -1.50 -24.32 13.28
CA GLN A 263 -0.40 -25.05 12.62
C GLN A 263 -0.34 -26.53 12.97
N ASP A 264 -0.46 -26.86 14.26
CA ASP A 264 -0.38 -28.24 14.78
C ASP A 264 -1.63 -29.06 14.44
N ASP A 265 -2.84 -28.46 14.55
CA ASP A 265 -4.11 -29.14 14.28
C ASP A 265 -4.28 -29.44 12.79
N ILE A 266 -3.84 -28.53 11.91
CA ILE A 266 -3.83 -28.73 10.45
C ILE A 266 -2.69 -29.68 10.05
N GLY A 267 -1.56 -29.65 10.76
CA GLY A 267 -0.42 -30.51 10.55
C GLY A 267 0.57 -30.01 9.51
N TRP A 268 0.74 -28.70 9.38
CA TRP A 268 1.71 -28.06 8.49
C TRP A 268 3.15 -28.47 8.82
N ARG A 269 3.95 -28.82 7.80
CA ARG A 269 5.37 -29.14 7.98
C ARG A 269 6.23 -27.86 7.90
N PRO A 270 7.18 -27.65 8.83
CA PRO A 270 8.04 -26.46 8.80
C PRO A 270 8.88 -26.31 7.52
N LYS A 271 9.13 -27.40 6.79
CA LYS A 271 9.88 -27.41 5.53
C LYS A 271 9.02 -28.01 4.41
N ALA A 272 7.95 -27.35 4.08
CA ALA A 272 7.10 -27.65 2.95
C ALA A 272 6.49 -26.36 2.41
N ARG A 273 6.07 -26.33 1.16
CA ARG A 273 5.24 -25.26 0.63
C ARG A 273 3.82 -25.48 1.12
N HIS A 274 3.24 -24.49 1.76
CA HIS A 274 1.89 -24.54 2.31
C HIS A 274 0.89 -23.95 1.31
N LEU A 275 0.04 -24.78 0.74
CA LEU A 275 -0.98 -24.38 -0.22
C LEU A 275 -2.38 -24.68 0.33
N VAL A 276 -3.29 -23.73 0.18
CA VAL A 276 -4.71 -23.93 0.49
C VAL A 276 -5.52 -23.77 -0.78
N ILE A 277 -6.24 -24.82 -1.18
CA ILE A 277 -7.27 -24.70 -2.21
C ILE A 277 -8.56 -24.29 -1.50
N PHE A 278 -9.08 -23.16 -1.86
CA PHE A 278 -10.32 -22.62 -1.32
C PHE A 278 -11.39 -22.64 -2.40
N THR A 279 -12.40 -23.51 -2.26
CA THR A 279 -13.45 -23.68 -3.28
C THR A 279 -14.79 -23.20 -2.78
N THR A 280 -15.44 -22.34 -3.58
CA THR A 280 -16.81 -21.83 -3.33
C THR A 280 -17.42 -21.28 -4.62
N ASP A 281 -18.75 -21.30 -4.68
CA ASP A 281 -19.55 -20.62 -5.70
C ASP A 281 -20.13 -19.27 -5.22
N ALA A 282 -19.77 -18.84 -4.00
CA ALA A 282 -20.34 -17.69 -3.31
C ALA A 282 -19.31 -16.62 -2.95
N SER A 283 -19.78 -15.43 -2.62
CA SER A 283 -18.98 -14.38 -1.99
C SER A 283 -18.67 -14.73 -0.53
N PHE A 284 -17.89 -13.89 0.14
CA PHE A 284 -17.40 -14.12 1.50
C PHE A 284 -17.90 -13.06 2.47
N HIS A 285 -18.07 -13.45 3.73
CA HIS A 285 -18.18 -12.52 4.86
C HIS A 285 -16.82 -12.05 5.35
N PHE A 286 -16.75 -10.81 5.81
CA PHE A 286 -15.55 -10.18 6.38
C PHE A 286 -15.87 -9.31 7.60
N ALA A 287 -14.88 -8.76 8.27
CA ALA A 287 -15.03 -8.00 9.51
C ALA A 287 -16.10 -6.90 9.41
N GLY A 288 -17.00 -6.92 10.36
CA GLY A 288 -18.17 -6.04 10.46
C GLY A 288 -19.48 -6.76 10.17
N ASP A 289 -19.49 -7.82 9.37
CA ASP A 289 -20.69 -8.58 9.02
C ASP A 289 -21.26 -9.32 10.24
N GLY A 290 -20.41 -9.84 11.13
CA GLY A 290 -20.83 -10.53 12.35
C GLY A 290 -21.79 -9.73 13.23
N ARG A 291 -21.81 -8.41 13.09
CA ARG A 291 -22.76 -7.54 13.80
C ARG A 291 -24.22 -7.82 13.46
N LEU A 292 -24.50 -8.33 12.26
CA LEU A 292 -25.84 -8.75 11.87
C LEU A 292 -26.33 -9.93 12.75
N GLY A 293 -25.41 -10.80 13.17
CA GLY A 293 -25.66 -11.88 14.13
C GLY A 293 -25.49 -11.49 15.60
N GLY A 294 -25.22 -10.20 15.89
CA GLY A 294 -24.94 -9.70 17.24
C GLY A 294 -23.53 -10.01 17.72
N ILE A 295 -22.63 -10.43 16.86
CA ILE A 295 -21.24 -10.75 17.16
C ILE A 295 -20.40 -9.50 16.90
N VAL A 296 -19.80 -8.96 17.98
CA VAL A 296 -19.07 -7.67 17.94
C VAL A 296 -17.61 -7.80 18.42
N GLU A 297 -17.23 -8.95 18.98
CA GLU A 297 -15.85 -9.24 19.38
C GLU A 297 -15.01 -9.45 18.11
N PRO A 298 -13.96 -8.66 17.90
CA PRO A 298 -13.11 -8.83 16.72
C PRO A 298 -12.44 -10.22 16.68
N ASN A 299 -12.14 -10.73 15.50
CA ASN A 299 -11.31 -11.92 15.34
C ASN A 299 -9.90 -11.63 15.88
N ASP A 300 -9.39 -12.49 16.76
CA ASP A 300 -8.10 -12.32 17.44
C ASP A 300 -6.91 -12.95 16.70
N GLY A 301 -7.17 -13.66 15.59
CA GLY A 301 -6.15 -14.36 14.81
C GLY A 301 -5.45 -15.49 15.58
N GLN A 302 -6.15 -16.12 16.54
CA GLN A 302 -5.65 -17.27 17.31
C GLN A 302 -6.38 -18.55 16.90
N CYS A 303 -5.75 -19.68 17.20
CA CYS A 303 -6.35 -20.99 16.97
C CYS A 303 -7.41 -21.30 18.03
N HIS A 304 -8.63 -21.63 17.61
CA HIS A 304 -9.73 -22.01 18.48
C HIS A 304 -10.43 -23.30 18.01
N MET A 305 -9.62 -24.26 17.60
CA MET A 305 -10.09 -25.60 17.24
C MET A 305 -10.34 -26.45 18.48
N ASP A 306 -11.42 -27.20 18.50
CA ASP A 306 -11.67 -28.21 19.51
C ASP A 306 -10.90 -29.50 19.19
N PRO A 307 -10.02 -29.99 20.06
CA PRO A 307 -9.14 -31.13 19.74
C PRO A 307 -9.87 -32.48 19.61
N VAL A 308 -11.15 -32.56 19.99
CA VAL A 308 -11.94 -33.80 19.92
C VAL A 308 -12.83 -33.79 18.67
N THR A 309 -13.49 -32.70 18.40
CA THR A 309 -14.43 -32.56 17.28
C THR A 309 -13.81 -31.97 16.02
N ASN A 310 -12.60 -31.39 16.11
CA ASN A 310 -11.93 -30.66 15.04
C ASN A 310 -12.78 -29.53 14.42
N LEU A 311 -13.64 -28.93 15.24
CA LEU A 311 -14.50 -27.81 14.86
C LEU A 311 -13.94 -26.49 15.40
N TYR A 312 -14.08 -25.43 14.62
CA TYR A 312 -13.88 -24.07 15.09
C TYR A 312 -14.98 -23.67 16.07
N THR A 313 -14.63 -23.47 17.33
CA THR A 313 -15.60 -23.30 18.42
C THR A 313 -15.98 -21.83 18.68
N TRP A 314 -15.20 -20.88 18.18
CA TRP A 314 -15.42 -19.45 18.40
C TRP A 314 -16.13 -18.75 17.25
N SER A 315 -16.60 -19.46 16.26
CA SER A 315 -17.32 -18.92 15.11
C SER A 315 -18.52 -18.04 15.48
N THR A 316 -19.16 -18.31 16.61
CA THR A 316 -20.31 -17.54 17.13
C THR A 316 -19.94 -16.52 18.22
N ARG A 317 -18.66 -16.36 18.54
CA ARG A 317 -18.15 -15.40 19.53
C ARG A 317 -17.41 -14.25 18.88
N GLN A 318 -16.59 -14.54 17.88
CA GLN A 318 -15.79 -13.56 17.18
C GLN A 318 -16.40 -13.23 15.83
N ASP A 319 -16.23 -11.97 15.41
CA ASP A 319 -16.55 -11.50 14.06
C ASP A 319 -15.67 -12.21 13.03
N TYR A 320 -16.02 -12.10 11.76
CA TYR A 320 -15.15 -12.56 10.69
C TYR A 320 -13.83 -11.77 10.68
N PRO A 321 -12.73 -12.34 10.20
CA PRO A 321 -11.48 -11.58 10.08
C PRO A 321 -11.59 -10.49 8.99
N SER A 322 -10.86 -9.39 9.17
CA SER A 322 -10.65 -8.45 8.08
C SER A 322 -9.67 -9.01 7.04
N ILE A 323 -9.77 -8.55 5.79
CA ILE A 323 -8.85 -8.96 4.71
C ILE A 323 -7.40 -8.71 5.11
N GLY A 324 -7.10 -7.54 5.68
CA GLY A 324 -5.73 -7.21 6.12
C GLY A 324 -5.22 -8.10 7.26
N HIS A 325 -6.08 -8.45 8.22
CA HIS A 325 -5.72 -9.37 9.30
C HIS A 325 -5.48 -10.79 8.78
N LEU A 326 -6.37 -11.27 7.89
CA LEU A 326 -6.22 -12.58 7.25
C LEU A 326 -4.94 -12.63 6.42
N SER A 327 -4.67 -11.60 5.60
CA SER A 327 -3.45 -11.48 4.81
C SER A 327 -2.19 -11.54 5.68
N ALA A 328 -2.17 -10.81 6.80
CA ALA A 328 -1.06 -10.82 7.74
C ALA A 328 -0.82 -12.24 8.32
N LYS A 329 -1.88 -12.94 8.71
CA LYS A 329 -1.77 -14.30 9.29
C LYS A 329 -1.39 -15.37 8.26
N LEU A 330 -1.88 -15.27 7.04
CA LEU A 330 -1.45 -16.12 5.92
C LEU A 330 0.05 -15.95 5.64
N ARG A 331 0.53 -14.71 5.59
CA ARG A 331 1.95 -14.39 5.40
C ARG A 331 2.81 -14.86 6.57
N GLU A 332 2.43 -14.56 7.82
CA GLU A 332 3.15 -14.99 9.03
C GLU A 332 3.38 -16.51 9.06
N ASN A 333 2.45 -17.27 8.50
CA ASN A 333 2.48 -18.74 8.51
C ASN A 333 2.86 -19.35 7.14
N ASN A 334 3.28 -18.52 6.18
CA ASN A 334 3.67 -18.91 4.82
C ASN A 334 2.61 -19.75 4.08
N VAL A 335 1.33 -19.43 4.28
CA VAL A 335 0.21 -20.15 3.66
C VAL A 335 -0.27 -19.37 2.43
N ILE A 336 -0.23 -20.00 1.27
CA ILE A 336 -0.66 -19.43 -0.02
C ILE A 336 -2.05 -19.97 -0.36
N PRO A 337 -3.09 -19.13 -0.45
CA PRO A 337 -4.39 -19.53 -0.91
C PRO A 337 -4.48 -19.50 -2.44
N ILE A 338 -5.09 -20.55 -3.00
CA ILE A 338 -5.54 -20.65 -4.38
C ILE A 338 -7.06 -20.62 -4.33
N PHE A 339 -7.65 -19.51 -4.74
CA PHE A 339 -9.10 -19.35 -4.79
C PHE A 339 -9.63 -19.99 -6.07
N ALA A 340 -10.26 -21.15 -5.94
CA ALA A 340 -10.95 -21.85 -7.01
C ALA A 340 -12.43 -21.51 -6.93
N VAL A 341 -12.89 -20.57 -7.72
CA VAL A 341 -14.24 -20.00 -7.62
C VAL A 341 -14.95 -20.01 -8.96
N THR A 342 -16.27 -20.08 -8.93
CA THR A 342 -17.07 -20.04 -10.14
C THR A 342 -16.96 -18.70 -10.85
N ARG A 343 -17.21 -18.68 -12.16
CA ARG A 343 -17.07 -17.51 -13.04
C ARG A 343 -17.66 -16.22 -12.45
N ASP A 344 -18.84 -16.31 -11.85
CA ASP A 344 -19.53 -15.14 -11.30
C ASP A 344 -18.81 -14.51 -10.10
N GLN A 345 -17.91 -15.25 -9.43
CA GLN A 345 -17.14 -14.80 -8.28
C GLN A 345 -15.70 -14.42 -8.65
N THR A 346 -15.22 -14.79 -9.82
CA THR A 346 -13.81 -14.58 -10.23
C THR A 346 -13.39 -13.12 -10.07
N SER A 347 -14.19 -12.15 -10.54
CA SER A 347 -13.87 -10.72 -10.42
C SER A 347 -13.72 -10.24 -8.98
N LEU A 348 -14.56 -10.76 -8.06
CA LEU A 348 -14.49 -10.41 -6.63
C LEU A 348 -13.21 -10.96 -6.00
N TYR A 349 -12.92 -12.25 -6.22
CA TYR A 349 -11.74 -12.89 -5.64
C TYR A 349 -10.42 -12.43 -6.27
N SER A 350 -10.40 -12.08 -7.57
CA SER A 350 -9.21 -11.48 -8.20
C SER A 350 -8.80 -10.15 -7.57
N SER A 351 -9.76 -9.41 -6.99
CA SER A 351 -9.41 -8.22 -6.24
C SER A 351 -8.60 -8.53 -4.97
N LEU A 352 -8.70 -9.74 -4.41
CA LEU A 352 -7.96 -10.16 -3.23
C LEU A 352 -6.46 -10.42 -3.51
N GLU A 353 -6.07 -10.72 -4.76
CA GLU A 353 -4.67 -10.93 -5.15
C GLU A 353 -3.80 -9.71 -4.84
N THR A 354 -4.40 -8.51 -4.85
CA THR A 354 -3.71 -7.26 -4.50
C THR A 354 -3.51 -7.07 -2.99
N TYR A 355 -4.29 -7.76 -2.16
CA TYR A 355 -4.27 -7.63 -0.69
C TYR A 355 -3.65 -8.82 0.01
N ILE A 356 -3.69 -10.01 -0.61
CA ILE A 356 -3.16 -11.26 -0.06
C ILE A 356 -1.98 -11.69 -0.92
N GLU A 357 -0.77 -11.48 -0.41
CA GLU A 357 0.46 -11.76 -1.15
C GLU A 357 0.57 -13.24 -1.55
N GLY A 358 0.83 -13.49 -2.82
CA GLY A 358 0.98 -14.84 -3.38
C GLY A 358 -0.34 -15.58 -3.65
N ALA A 359 -1.49 -14.99 -3.31
CA ALA A 359 -2.78 -15.57 -3.67
C ALA A 359 -2.94 -15.63 -5.19
N THR A 360 -3.59 -16.68 -5.66
CA THR A 360 -3.99 -16.83 -7.07
C THR A 360 -5.47 -17.19 -7.16
N VAL A 361 -6.09 -16.82 -8.29
CA VAL A 361 -7.50 -17.11 -8.55
C VAL A 361 -7.62 -17.94 -9.82
N GLY A 362 -8.37 -19.02 -9.74
CA GLY A 362 -8.69 -19.88 -10.88
C GLY A 362 -10.19 -19.99 -11.08
N GLU A 363 -10.65 -19.88 -12.32
CA GLU A 363 -12.06 -20.10 -12.66
C GLU A 363 -12.42 -21.58 -12.55
N LEU A 364 -13.36 -21.90 -11.65
CA LEU A 364 -13.89 -23.23 -11.45
C LEU A 364 -15.08 -23.46 -12.39
N ASP A 365 -15.11 -24.60 -13.08
CA ASP A 365 -16.27 -25.00 -13.84
C ASP A 365 -17.50 -25.17 -12.91
N ALA A 366 -18.70 -25.01 -13.45
CA ALA A 366 -19.95 -25.07 -12.68
C ALA A 366 -20.17 -26.39 -11.90
N ASP A 367 -19.48 -27.46 -12.28
CA ASP A 367 -19.49 -28.76 -11.59
C ASP A 367 -18.14 -29.12 -10.96
N SER A 368 -17.22 -28.16 -10.81
CA SER A 368 -15.84 -28.37 -10.35
C SER A 368 -15.04 -29.39 -11.18
N GLY A 369 -15.44 -29.66 -12.41
CA GLY A 369 -14.80 -30.68 -13.26
C GLY A 369 -13.34 -30.41 -13.60
N ASN A 370 -12.93 -29.15 -13.60
CA ASN A 370 -11.58 -28.71 -13.93
C ASN A 370 -10.65 -28.51 -12.72
N VAL A 371 -11.09 -28.83 -11.49
CA VAL A 371 -10.33 -28.56 -10.26
C VAL A 371 -8.89 -29.09 -10.28
N VAL A 372 -8.66 -30.27 -10.87
CA VAL A 372 -7.31 -30.88 -10.95
C VAL A 372 -6.38 -30.08 -11.87
N SER A 373 -6.87 -29.65 -13.05
CA SER A 373 -6.08 -28.81 -13.95
C SER A 373 -5.84 -27.42 -13.35
N LEU A 374 -6.86 -26.84 -12.71
CA LEU A 374 -6.76 -25.56 -12.04
C LEU A 374 -5.66 -25.58 -10.95
N ILE A 375 -5.59 -26.60 -10.11
CA ILE A 375 -4.55 -26.72 -9.09
C ILE A 375 -3.16 -26.81 -9.72
N ARG A 376 -3.00 -27.62 -10.76
CA ARG A 376 -1.72 -27.75 -11.46
C ARG A 376 -1.30 -26.41 -12.08
N ASP A 377 -2.20 -25.77 -12.81
CA ASP A 377 -1.90 -24.54 -13.54
C ASP A 377 -1.55 -23.39 -12.56
N ASN A 378 -2.28 -23.28 -11.42
CA ASN A 378 -1.94 -22.31 -10.38
C ASN A 378 -0.64 -22.67 -9.64
N TYR A 379 -0.35 -23.96 -9.42
CA TYR A 379 0.95 -24.36 -8.88
C TYR A 379 2.11 -23.98 -9.83
N GLU A 380 1.95 -24.20 -11.12
CA GLU A 380 2.92 -23.77 -12.14
C GLU A 380 3.08 -22.25 -12.12
N LEU A 381 2.00 -21.48 -11.99
CA LEU A 381 2.04 -20.03 -11.87
C LEU A 381 2.81 -19.61 -10.60
N ILE A 382 2.48 -20.17 -9.43
CA ILE A 382 3.16 -19.87 -8.16
C ILE A 382 4.66 -20.21 -8.23
N THR A 383 5.02 -21.28 -8.94
CA THR A 383 6.43 -21.72 -9.07
C THR A 383 7.17 -21.02 -10.22
N SER A 384 6.46 -20.38 -11.13
CA SER A 384 7.09 -19.60 -12.21
C SER A 384 7.50 -18.20 -11.81
N GLN A 385 7.27 -17.80 -10.57
CA GLN A 385 7.60 -16.47 -10.07
C GLN A 385 8.29 -16.52 -8.70
N VAL A 386 9.11 -15.51 -8.45
CA VAL A 386 9.71 -15.22 -7.13
C VAL A 386 9.45 -13.77 -6.82
N LYS A 387 8.66 -13.51 -5.80
CA LYS A 387 8.34 -12.17 -5.28
C LYS A 387 8.86 -12.04 -3.86
N LEU A 388 9.62 -10.99 -3.57
CA LEU A 388 10.16 -10.74 -2.22
C LEU A 388 9.16 -9.97 -1.37
N THR A 389 9.08 -10.34 -0.10
CA THR A 389 8.39 -9.59 0.96
C THR A 389 9.36 -9.30 2.11
N SER A 390 8.98 -8.39 3.01
CA SER A 390 9.81 -8.00 4.14
C SER A 390 8.98 -7.66 5.38
N THR A 391 9.59 -7.89 6.54
CA THR A 391 9.10 -7.46 7.85
C THR A 391 9.82 -6.21 8.38
N ALA A 392 10.47 -5.45 7.50
CA ALA A 392 11.17 -4.22 7.89
C ALA A 392 10.21 -3.22 8.56
N PRO A 393 10.61 -2.58 9.67
CA PRO A 393 9.81 -1.54 10.31
C PRO A 393 9.77 -0.26 9.45
N ASP A 394 8.79 0.61 9.72
CA ASP A 394 8.56 1.85 8.97
C ASP A 394 9.77 2.79 8.90
N ASP A 395 10.67 2.71 9.90
CA ASP A 395 11.91 3.51 9.95
C ASP A 395 13.00 3.00 9.01
N VAL A 396 12.80 1.86 8.35
CA VAL A 396 13.75 1.24 7.42
C VAL A 396 13.13 1.15 6.04
N ARG A 397 13.64 1.95 5.11
CA ARG A 397 13.21 1.89 3.72
C ARG A 397 14.01 0.84 2.96
N LEU A 398 13.30 -0.02 2.24
CA LEU A 398 13.88 -0.96 1.30
C LEU A 398 13.63 -0.50 -0.14
N SER A 399 14.60 -0.76 -1.00
CA SER A 399 14.45 -0.65 -2.46
C SER A 399 14.99 -1.92 -3.10
N PHE A 400 14.32 -2.39 -4.14
CA PHE A 400 14.65 -3.65 -4.79
C PHE A 400 15.03 -3.41 -6.25
N THR A 401 16.02 -4.15 -6.73
CA THR A 401 16.32 -4.28 -8.14
C THR A 401 16.38 -5.77 -8.44
N ALA A 402 15.46 -6.24 -9.28
CA ALA A 402 15.39 -7.64 -9.67
C ALA A 402 16.39 -7.94 -10.80
N ASN A 403 17.18 -8.99 -10.64
CA ASN A 403 18.07 -9.54 -11.67
C ASN A 403 17.53 -10.92 -12.04
N CYS A 404 16.69 -10.97 -13.04
CA CYS A 404 16.00 -12.17 -13.48
C CYS A 404 16.81 -12.98 -14.50
N LEU A 405 16.18 -13.95 -15.20
CA LEU A 405 16.82 -14.75 -16.21
C LEU A 405 17.24 -13.87 -17.42
N ASP A 406 18.13 -14.40 -18.27
CA ASP A 406 18.61 -13.73 -19.48
C ASP A 406 19.27 -12.35 -19.28
N ASN A 407 19.73 -12.06 -18.05
CA ASN A 407 20.28 -10.77 -17.62
C ASN A 407 19.26 -9.61 -17.72
N GLU A 408 18.00 -9.90 -17.61
CA GLU A 408 16.96 -8.89 -17.44
C GLU A 408 17.09 -8.25 -16.05
N VAL A 409 17.33 -6.94 -16.03
CA VAL A 409 17.46 -6.15 -14.81
C VAL A 409 16.30 -5.17 -14.76
N THR A 410 15.44 -5.30 -13.75
CA THR A 410 14.30 -4.42 -13.54
C THR A 410 14.52 -3.61 -12.27
N GLU A 411 14.65 -2.29 -12.42
CA GLU A 411 14.74 -1.37 -11.28
C GLU A 411 13.36 -1.21 -10.60
N ASP A 412 13.37 -0.94 -9.31
CA ASP A 412 12.16 -0.78 -8.47
C ASP A 412 11.20 -1.98 -8.51
N SER A 413 11.73 -3.19 -8.77
CA SER A 413 10.97 -4.43 -8.79
C SER A 413 11.50 -5.42 -7.75
N ASN A 414 10.58 -6.01 -7.00
CA ASN A 414 10.84 -7.09 -6.04
C ASN A 414 10.43 -8.47 -6.59
N GLU A 415 10.22 -8.60 -7.90
CA GLU A 415 9.64 -9.79 -8.53
C GLU A 415 10.39 -10.21 -9.79
N CYS A 416 10.55 -11.53 -9.98
CA CYS A 416 10.97 -12.18 -11.22
C CYS A 416 9.91 -13.18 -11.65
N GLN A 417 9.57 -13.20 -12.93
CA GLN A 417 8.58 -14.11 -13.53
C GLN A 417 9.21 -14.99 -14.62
N GLY A 418 8.45 -15.98 -15.12
CA GLY A 418 8.89 -16.88 -16.18
C GLY A 418 9.96 -17.87 -15.76
N LEU A 419 10.05 -18.20 -14.48
CA LEU A 419 11.04 -19.10 -13.92
C LEU A 419 10.63 -20.56 -14.05
N SER A 420 11.63 -21.42 -14.07
CA SER A 420 11.48 -22.88 -13.91
C SER A 420 12.08 -23.33 -12.58
N LEU A 421 11.61 -24.45 -12.05
CA LEU A 421 12.22 -25.04 -10.87
C LEU A 421 13.73 -25.30 -11.12
N GLY A 422 14.57 -24.92 -10.16
CA GLY A 422 16.02 -24.99 -10.28
C GLY A 422 16.70 -23.71 -10.81
N ASP A 423 15.96 -22.78 -11.38
CA ASP A 423 16.48 -21.49 -11.80
C ASP A 423 16.92 -20.65 -10.60
N THR A 424 17.95 -19.82 -10.84
CA THR A 424 18.49 -18.92 -9.81
C THR A 424 18.34 -17.48 -10.26
N VAL A 425 17.66 -16.71 -9.45
CA VAL A 425 17.55 -15.25 -9.61
C VAL A 425 18.22 -14.53 -8.46
N SER A 426 18.49 -13.24 -8.63
CA SER A 426 19.05 -12.44 -7.55
C SER A 426 18.40 -11.06 -7.48
N PHE A 427 18.39 -10.50 -6.28
CA PHE A 427 17.86 -9.18 -6.02
C PHE A 427 18.92 -8.32 -5.33
N ASP A 428 19.12 -7.12 -5.84
CA ASP A 428 19.90 -6.11 -5.13
C ASP A 428 18.94 -5.31 -4.23
N ILE A 429 19.14 -5.43 -2.91
CA ILE A 429 18.28 -4.84 -1.89
C ILE A 429 19.00 -3.65 -1.31
N GLY A 430 18.49 -2.45 -1.58
CA GLY A 430 18.97 -1.22 -0.96
C GLY A 430 18.28 -1.02 0.39
N ILE A 431 19.06 -0.82 1.44
CA ILE A 431 18.58 -0.64 2.82
C ILE A 431 18.98 0.76 3.26
N THR A 432 18.03 1.53 3.75
CA THR A 432 18.24 2.89 4.27
C THR A 432 17.47 3.05 5.58
N ALA A 433 18.18 3.34 6.68
CA ALA A 433 17.52 3.78 7.91
C ALA A 433 17.18 5.27 7.77
N GLU A 434 15.90 5.62 7.85
CA GLU A 434 15.42 6.99 7.66
C GLU A 434 15.83 7.93 8.80
N ARG A 435 15.99 7.39 9.99
CA ARG A 435 16.32 8.08 11.23
C ARG A 435 17.02 7.16 12.22
N CYS A 436 17.44 7.72 13.33
CA CYS A 436 17.89 6.93 14.47
C CYS A 436 16.75 6.07 15.02
N ILE A 437 17.01 4.79 15.18
CA ILE A 437 16.06 3.81 15.71
C ILE A 437 16.17 3.78 17.23
N GLU A 438 15.06 3.65 17.93
CA GLU A 438 15.04 3.50 19.40
C GLU A 438 15.85 2.27 19.83
N GLY A 439 16.80 2.44 20.70
CA GLY A 439 17.74 1.38 21.10
C GLY A 439 18.89 1.13 20.08
N GLY A 440 18.93 1.85 18.95
CA GLY A 440 20.02 1.79 17.97
C GLY A 440 20.07 0.53 17.10
N GLN A 441 19.19 -0.46 17.33
CA GLN A 441 19.21 -1.74 16.64
C GLN A 441 17.81 -2.24 16.32
N THR A 442 17.67 -2.90 15.18
CA THR A 442 16.45 -3.64 14.81
C THR A 442 16.79 -4.90 14.05
N SER A 443 15.86 -5.83 13.98
CA SER A 443 16.00 -7.03 13.15
C SER A 443 14.73 -7.26 12.36
N PHE A 444 14.90 -7.62 11.11
CA PHE A 444 13.80 -7.91 10.20
C PHE A 444 14.23 -8.97 9.18
N THR A 445 13.25 -9.54 8.49
CA THR A 445 13.50 -10.54 7.46
C THR A 445 13.16 -10.01 6.07
N VAL A 446 13.83 -10.56 5.06
CA VAL A 446 13.49 -10.41 3.65
C VAL A 446 13.55 -11.79 3.01
N GLY A 447 12.47 -12.21 2.38
CA GLY A 447 12.39 -13.52 1.76
C GLY A 447 11.33 -13.60 0.67
N PRO A 448 11.36 -14.68 -0.12
CA PRO A 448 10.36 -14.91 -1.15
C PRO A 448 9.03 -15.38 -0.54
N VAL A 449 7.94 -14.89 -1.08
CA VAL A 449 6.57 -15.26 -0.67
C VAL A 449 6.37 -16.78 -0.79
N GLY A 450 5.83 -17.39 0.24
CA GLY A 450 5.55 -18.84 0.30
C GLY A 450 6.76 -19.74 0.50
N PHE A 451 7.91 -19.15 0.89
CA PHE A 451 9.08 -19.92 1.32
C PHE A 451 9.20 -19.86 2.85
N ASN A 452 9.65 -20.95 3.44
CA ASN A 452 9.97 -20.99 4.87
C ASN A 452 11.42 -20.57 5.16
N GLU A 453 12.12 -20.03 4.17
CA GLU A 453 13.50 -19.58 4.25
C GLU A 453 13.55 -18.08 3.91
N GLU A 454 14.18 -17.32 4.79
CA GLU A 454 14.33 -15.87 4.66
C GLU A 454 15.75 -15.45 5.02
N LEU A 455 16.16 -14.28 4.54
CA LEU A 455 17.35 -13.58 5.01
C LEU A 455 17.01 -12.79 6.26
N LEU A 456 17.59 -13.15 7.40
CA LEU A 456 17.54 -12.38 8.63
C LEU A 456 18.58 -11.26 8.60
N ILE A 457 18.15 -10.04 8.78
CA ILE A 457 19.00 -8.84 8.80
C ILE A 457 18.97 -8.23 10.21
N HIS A 458 20.16 -8.14 10.81
CA HIS A 458 20.38 -7.36 12.02
C HIS A 458 20.96 -6.00 11.63
N LEU A 459 20.19 -4.95 11.79
CA LEU A 459 20.56 -3.59 11.44
C LEU A 459 20.92 -2.79 12.69
N GLU A 460 22.16 -2.32 12.75
CA GLU A 460 22.64 -1.37 13.75
C GLU A 460 22.73 0.02 13.10
N VAL A 461 22.04 1.00 13.66
CA VAL A 461 22.05 2.39 13.18
C VAL A 461 22.91 3.23 14.09
N VAL A 462 24.01 3.73 13.57
CA VAL A 462 25.00 4.51 14.32
C VAL A 462 24.54 5.94 14.49
N CYS A 463 24.06 6.27 15.70
CA CYS A 463 23.53 7.60 16.03
C CYS A 463 24.38 8.35 17.11
N SER A 464 25.33 7.67 17.70
CA SER A 464 26.26 8.24 18.67
C SER A 464 27.69 7.93 18.31
N CYS A 465 28.61 8.73 18.77
CA CYS A 465 30.04 8.49 18.60
C CYS A 465 30.60 7.82 19.86
N ASP A 466 31.49 6.88 19.72
CA ASP A 466 32.15 6.20 20.85
C ASP A 466 32.79 7.19 21.86
N CYS A 467 33.26 8.34 21.38
CA CYS A 467 33.83 9.39 22.21
C CYS A 467 32.82 10.10 23.14
N GLN A 468 31.49 9.96 22.85
CA GLN A 468 30.45 10.55 23.71
C GLN A 468 30.28 9.75 25.00
N GLU A 469 30.50 8.44 24.93
CA GLU A 469 30.44 7.55 26.09
C GLU A 469 31.72 7.56 26.92
N GLN A 470 32.87 7.92 26.29
CA GLN A 470 34.22 7.88 26.88
C GLN A 470 34.68 9.27 27.33
N GLY A 471 33.78 10.19 27.66
CA GLY A 471 34.14 11.54 28.06
C GLY A 471 35.10 11.58 29.28
N GLU A 472 36.19 12.40 29.18
CA GLU A 472 37.15 12.62 30.25
C GLU A 472 36.60 13.66 31.24
N ALA A 473 36.06 13.20 32.37
CA ALA A 473 35.54 14.07 33.42
C ALA A 473 36.66 14.87 34.09
N ASN A 474 36.41 16.16 34.41
CA ASN A 474 37.33 17.08 34.98
C ASN A 474 38.65 17.19 34.18
N SER A 475 38.54 17.24 32.89
CA SER A 475 39.70 17.30 31.97
C SER A 475 40.51 18.58 32.18
N THR A 476 41.83 18.44 32.15
CA THR A 476 42.75 19.60 32.24
C THR A 476 42.61 20.51 31.03
N SER A 477 42.19 19.98 29.88
CA SER A 477 41.89 20.73 28.66
C SER A 477 40.68 21.65 28.79
N CYS A 478 39.77 21.39 29.78
CA CYS A 478 38.62 22.19 30.11
C CYS A 478 38.91 23.13 31.32
N SER A 479 39.83 24.05 31.14
CA SER A 479 40.25 25.06 32.14
C SER A 479 40.53 24.44 33.53
N ASN A 480 41.38 23.44 33.55
CA ASN A 480 41.82 22.73 34.76
C ASN A 480 40.70 22.02 35.53
N GLY A 481 39.84 21.31 34.87
CA GLY A 481 38.83 20.48 35.50
C GLY A 481 37.43 21.13 35.61
N ASN A 482 37.22 22.26 34.94
CA ASN A 482 35.93 22.97 34.96
C ASN A 482 34.88 22.34 34.00
N GLY A 483 35.17 21.22 33.38
CA GLY A 483 34.28 20.54 32.47
C GLY A 483 34.72 19.11 32.14
N THR A 484 33.91 18.39 31.41
CA THR A 484 34.17 17.08 30.84
C THR A 484 34.53 17.23 29.36
N LEU A 485 35.69 16.70 28.95
CA LEU A 485 36.08 16.69 27.55
C LEU A 485 35.34 15.56 26.85
N VAL A 486 34.44 15.88 25.91
CA VAL A 486 33.66 14.92 25.15
C VAL A 486 33.87 15.19 23.66
N CYS A 487 34.36 14.19 22.92
CA CYS A 487 34.59 14.32 21.47
C CYS A 487 35.36 15.57 21.03
N GLY A 488 36.33 16.01 21.89
CA GLY A 488 37.17 17.17 21.63
C GLY A 488 36.57 18.51 22.04
N GLU A 489 35.36 18.54 22.58
CA GLU A 489 34.66 19.71 23.14
C GLU A 489 34.52 19.61 24.65
N CYS A 490 34.56 20.75 25.34
CA CYS A 490 34.33 20.81 26.78
C CYS A 490 32.84 20.97 27.07
N ALA A 491 32.24 19.94 27.70
CA ALA A 491 30.96 20.06 28.38
C ALA A 491 31.18 20.69 29.76
N CYS A 492 30.84 21.92 29.95
CA CYS A 492 31.19 22.69 31.16
C CYS A 492 30.38 22.27 32.39
N ASN A 493 31.02 22.25 33.54
CA ASN A 493 30.32 22.06 34.82
C ASN A 493 29.37 23.23 35.09
N GLU A 494 28.37 23.00 35.95
CA GLU A 494 27.37 24.00 36.29
C GLU A 494 28.03 25.34 36.77
N GLY A 495 27.60 26.45 36.19
CA GLY A 495 28.14 27.77 36.46
C GLY A 495 29.45 28.09 35.73
N ARG A 496 29.92 27.25 34.82
CA ARG A 496 31.10 27.50 33.97
C ARG A 496 30.65 27.62 32.52
N TYR A 497 31.33 28.48 31.75
CA TYR A 497 30.96 28.86 30.41
C TYR A 497 32.21 29.05 29.52
N GLY A 498 32.00 29.13 28.22
CA GLY A 498 33.07 29.27 27.23
C GLY A 498 33.46 27.95 26.57
N SER A 499 34.22 28.02 25.47
CA SER A 499 34.58 26.84 24.67
C SER A 499 35.50 25.87 25.43
N LYS A 500 36.18 26.38 26.47
CA LYS A 500 37.07 25.61 27.38
C LYS A 500 36.63 25.71 28.84
N CYS A 501 35.40 26.15 29.09
CA CYS A 501 34.88 26.35 30.44
C CYS A 501 35.68 27.35 31.26
N GLU A 502 36.28 28.34 30.57
CA GLU A 502 37.21 29.33 31.11
C GLU A 502 36.51 30.41 31.97
N CYS A 503 35.22 30.67 31.75
CA CYS A 503 34.50 31.73 32.44
C CYS A 503 33.69 31.22 33.61
N SER A 504 33.53 32.02 34.67
CA SER A 504 32.68 31.78 35.85
C SER A 504 31.42 32.64 35.79
N GLY A 505 30.32 32.16 36.38
CA GLY A 505 29.03 32.90 36.43
C GLY A 505 29.11 34.30 37.06
N ASN A 506 30.12 34.58 37.89
CA ASN A 506 30.36 35.89 38.48
C ASN A 506 31.04 36.88 37.53
N GLU A 507 31.67 36.42 36.47
CA GLU A 507 32.33 37.28 35.45
C GLU A 507 31.39 37.71 34.34
N ILE A 508 30.21 37.08 34.22
CA ILE A 508 29.16 37.33 33.22
C ILE A 508 28.54 38.71 33.42
N ASN A 509 28.49 39.23 34.66
CA ASN A 509 27.85 40.54 34.99
C ASN A 509 28.80 41.74 34.95
N ALA A 510 30.01 41.58 34.42
CA ALA A 510 30.90 42.74 34.25
C ALA A 510 30.43 43.56 33.04
N GLU A 511 30.00 44.81 33.28
CA GLU A 511 29.55 45.81 32.28
C GLU A 511 30.64 46.18 31.25
N SER A 512 31.84 45.57 31.32
CA SER A 512 32.99 45.82 30.49
C SER A 512 33.39 44.71 29.51
N ALA A 513 32.56 43.62 29.41
CA ALA A 513 32.86 42.54 28.48
C ALA A 513 32.63 43.00 27.01
N ASP A 514 33.63 42.79 26.16
CA ASP A 514 33.49 43.03 24.71
C ASP A 514 32.44 42.10 24.14
N GLN A 515 31.25 42.64 23.81
CA GLN A 515 30.13 41.95 23.20
C GLN A 515 30.19 41.91 21.67
N SER A 516 31.26 42.46 21.08
CA SER A 516 31.41 42.47 19.61
C SER A 516 31.42 41.06 18.98
N PRO A 517 31.98 39.99 19.61
CA PRO A 517 31.96 38.66 19.05
C PRO A 517 30.56 38.00 18.99
N CYS A 518 29.59 38.56 19.74
CA CYS A 518 28.22 38.07 19.76
C CYS A 518 27.27 38.82 18.80
N ARG A 519 27.79 39.56 17.87
CA ARG A 519 27.01 40.35 16.90
C ARG A 519 27.31 39.85 15.49
N THR A 520 26.27 39.76 14.66
CA THR A 520 26.45 39.58 13.22
C THR A 520 26.99 40.84 12.56
N ASP A 521 27.79 40.70 11.50
CA ASP A 521 28.41 41.76 10.72
C ASP A 521 27.38 42.78 10.19
N ASN A 522 26.98 43.77 10.88
CA ASN A 522 26.07 44.86 10.56
C ASN A 522 24.84 45.02 11.48
N THR A 523 24.74 44.27 12.58
CA THR A 523 23.61 44.42 13.51
C THR A 523 24.05 44.96 14.85
N THR A 524 23.20 45.82 15.47
CA THR A 524 23.38 46.25 16.85
C THR A 524 22.83 45.24 17.87
N VAL A 525 22.16 44.22 17.40
CA VAL A 525 21.44 43.21 18.21
C VAL A 525 22.40 42.10 18.60
N ILE A 526 22.53 41.84 19.88
CA ILE A 526 23.36 40.77 20.46
C ILE A 526 22.59 39.46 20.35
N CYS A 527 23.28 38.39 19.88
CA CYS A 527 22.72 37.04 19.81
C CYS A 527 21.33 37.02 19.14
N SER A 528 21.11 37.83 18.10
CA SER A 528 19.83 37.97 17.39
C SER A 528 18.62 38.28 18.29
N GLY A 529 18.85 38.75 19.52
CA GLY A 529 17.81 39.00 20.51
C GLY A 529 17.13 37.75 21.07
N ARG A 530 17.77 36.59 20.91
CA ARG A 530 17.23 35.26 21.29
C ARG A 530 18.26 34.48 22.12
N GLY A 531 19.12 35.17 22.83
CA GLY A 531 20.16 34.61 23.69
C GLY A 531 21.01 35.64 24.34
N GLU A 532 21.86 35.24 25.27
CA GLU A 532 22.79 36.08 26.01
C GLU A 532 24.24 35.89 25.50
N CYS A 533 25.00 36.96 25.45
CA CYS A 533 26.42 36.89 25.13
C CYS A 533 27.25 36.54 26.37
N ILE A 534 27.71 35.33 26.46
CA ILE A 534 28.52 34.85 27.59
C ILE A 534 29.93 34.50 27.06
N CYS A 535 30.92 35.25 27.60
CA CYS A 535 32.31 35.02 27.22
C CYS A 535 32.59 35.14 25.71
N GLY A 536 31.92 36.04 25.01
CA GLY A 536 32.09 36.23 23.57
C GLY A 536 31.41 35.14 22.71
N LYS A 537 30.57 34.28 23.31
CA LYS A 537 29.75 33.29 22.61
C LYS A 537 28.29 33.49 22.98
N CYS A 538 27.41 33.38 21.99
CA CYS A 538 25.98 33.43 22.25
C CYS A 538 25.50 32.10 22.88
N VAL A 539 24.80 32.22 23.99
CA VAL A 539 24.05 31.13 24.64
C VAL A 539 22.57 31.39 24.32
N CYS A 540 21.98 30.56 23.53
CA CYS A 540 20.63 30.75 23.05
C CYS A 540 19.59 30.45 24.15
N ASP A 541 18.50 31.22 24.12
CA ASP A 541 17.39 31.07 25.07
C ASP A 541 16.76 29.68 24.92
N LYS A 542 16.41 29.07 26.04
CA LYS A 542 15.65 27.84 26.05
C LYS A 542 14.17 28.14 25.99
N THR A 543 13.47 27.51 25.07
CA THR A 543 12.00 27.54 25.03
C THR A 543 11.44 26.68 26.17
N GLY A 544 10.17 26.86 26.51
CA GLY A 544 9.51 26.00 27.50
C GLY A 544 9.21 24.58 27.00
N ASN A 545 9.56 24.26 25.77
CA ASN A 545 9.36 22.98 25.11
C ASN A 545 10.75 22.42 24.74
N GLU A 546 11.10 21.24 25.22
CA GLU A 546 12.41 20.61 24.99
C GLU A 546 12.65 20.26 23.49
N ASP A 547 11.58 20.07 22.72
CA ASP A 547 11.66 19.80 21.29
C ASP A 547 11.90 21.06 20.44
N GLU A 548 11.80 22.26 21.05
CA GLU A 548 11.99 23.53 20.36
C GLU A 548 13.37 24.12 20.68
N VAL A 549 14.25 24.12 19.73
CA VAL A 549 15.64 24.55 19.91
C VAL A 549 15.93 25.80 19.09
N ILE A 550 16.43 26.83 19.75
CA ILE A 550 17.04 28.00 19.13
C ILE A 550 18.53 27.68 18.92
N SER A 551 19.07 27.91 17.73
CA SER A 551 20.42 27.51 17.32
C SER A 551 21.07 28.56 16.45
N GLY A 552 22.32 28.32 16.06
CA GLY A 552 23.16 29.20 15.29
C GLY A 552 24.24 29.91 16.14
N LEU A 553 25.30 30.38 15.50
CA LEU A 553 26.43 31.05 16.18
C LEU A 553 25.97 32.31 16.93
N PHE A 554 24.89 32.93 16.46
CA PHE A 554 24.30 34.14 17.00
C PHE A 554 22.84 33.93 17.41
N CYS A 555 22.41 32.71 17.62
CA CYS A 555 21.02 32.33 17.95
C CYS A 555 20.01 32.82 16.88
N GLU A 556 20.45 32.90 15.65
CA GLU A 556 19.69 33.45 14.52
C GLU A 556 18.63 32.46 13.98
N CYS A 557 18.68 31.21 14.35
CA CYS A 557 17.87 30.12 13.78
C CYS A 557 17.09 29.34 14.81
N ASP A 558 16.09 28.61 14.36
CA ASP A 558 15.35 27.64 15.19
C ASP A 558 14.77 26.50 14.33
N ASN A 559 14.28 25.46 15.01
CA ASN A 559 13.67 24.29 14.37
C ASN A 559 12.14 24.27 14.45
N PHE A 560 11.50 25.41 14.79
CA PHE A 560 10.06 25.44 15.07
C PHE A 560 9.27 26.53 14.29
N ASN A 561 9.91 27.50 13.66
CA ASN A 561 9.25 28.55 12.88
C ASN A 561 9.16 28.25 11.37
N CYS A 562 9.21 26.97 10.97
CA CYS A 562 9.02 26.56 9.59
C CYS A 562 7.55 26.60 9.17
N PRO A 563 7.27 26.70 7.85
CA PRO A 563 5.92 26.62 7.30
C PRO A 563 5.18 25.34 7.68
N TYR A 564 3.86 25.47 7.83
CA TYR A 564 2.97 24.35 8.14
C TYR A 564 2.20 23.89 6.91
N SER A 565 2.06 22.56 6.77
CA SER A 565 1.13 21.92 5.85
C SER A 565 0.24 20.94 6.58
N ARG A 566 -1.06 21.00 6.36
CA ARG A 566 -2.08 20.13 7.01
C ARG A 566 -2.03 20.15 8.54
N GLY A 567 -1.69 21.28 9.13
CA GLY A 567 -1.56 21.43 10.58
C GLY A 567 -0.27 20.87 11.19
N LEU A 568 0.63 20.35 10.37
CA LEU A 568 1.92 19.82 10.79
C LEU A 568 3.07 20.68 10.22
N ARG A 569 4.10 20.91 11.01
CA ARG A 569 5.31 21.62 10.63
C ARG A 569 6.03 20.85 9.51
N CYS A 570 6.38 21.50 8.40
CA CYS A 570 6.98 20.89 7.22
C CYS A 570 6.19 19.66 6.70
N GLY A 571 4.87 19.62 6.88
CA GLY A 571 4.03 18.48 6.50
C GLY A 571 4.15 17.26 7.42
N GLY A 572 4.87 17.40 8.55
CA GLY A 572 5.13 16.33 9.52
C GLY A 572 6.46 15.61 9.30
N PRO A 573 6.90 14.79 10.28
CA PRO A 573 8.21 14.14 10.27
C PRO A 573 8.41 13.19 9.09
N GLU A 574 7.32 12.70 8.47
CA GLU A 574 7.36 11.83 7.30
C GLU A 574 7.69 12.58 5.99
N ARG A 575 7.48 13.90 5.94
CA ARG A 575 7.60 14.70 4.72
C ARG A 575 8.76 15.65 4.74
N GLY A 576 9.10 16.19 5.91
CA GLY A 576 10.19 17.11 6.03
C GLY A 576 10.54 17.45 7.46
N LEU A 577 11.72 18.03 7.63
CA LEU A 577 12.24 18.49 8.91
C LEU A 577 12.44 20.01 8.84
N CYS A 578 12.12 20.67 9.94
CA CYS A 578 12.44 22.09 10.08
C CYS A 578 13.92 22.24 10.43
N VAL A 579 14.69 22.82 9.56
CA VAL A 579 16.14 23.04 9.73
C VAL A 579 16.50 24.50 9.55
N CYS A 580 17.61 24.89 10.11
CA CYS A 580 18.18 26.21 9.85
C CYS A 580 18.87 26.24 8.48
N ASP A 581 18.37 27.03 7.56
CA ASP A 581 19.09 27.31 6.32
C ASP A 581 20.27 28.26 6.57
N VAL A 582 21.47 27.74 6.43
CA VAL A 582 22.71 28.48 6.74
C VAL A 582 22.93 29.68 5.81
N ALA A 583 22.41 29.60 4.56
CA ALA A 583 22.57 30.68 3.58
C ALA A 583 21.64 31.84 3.86
N SER A 584 20.38 31.57 4.15
CA SER A 584 19.38 32.59 4.48
C SER A 584 19.33 32.97 5.97
N ARG A 585 19.91 32.15 6.83
CA ARG A 585 19.84 32.25 8.31
C ARG A 585 18.40 32.28 8.82
N GLN A 586 17.54 31.49 8.15
CA GLN A 586 16.12 31.38 8.51
C GLN A 586 15.69 29.91 8.61
N PRO A 587 14.67 29.61 9.42
CA PRO A 587 14.07 28.30 9.44
C PRO A 587 13.47 27.94 8.09
N LYS A 588 13.81 26.76 7.56
CA LYS A 588 13.34 26.27 6.27
C LYS A 588 12.99 24.78 6.39
N CYS A 589 11.96 24.36 5.68
CA CYS A 589 11.69 22.94 5.58
C CYS A 589 12.67 22.25 4.66
N GLN A 590 13.37 21.26 5.17
CA GLN A 590 14.13 20.31 4.39
C GLN A 590 13.23 19.13 4.10
N CYS A 591 12.79 19.02 2.84
CA CYS A 591 11.89 17.96 2.43
C CYS A 591 12.66 16.65 2.27
N LYS A 592 12.03 15.55 2.72
CA LYS A 592 12.51 14.20 2.47
C LYS A 592 12.36 13.84 1.00
N ALA A 593 13.14 12.84 0.55
CA ALA A 593 13.04 12.32 -0.81
C ALA A 593 11.57 11.95 -1.12
N GLY A 594 11.09 12.38 -2.28
CA GLY A 594 9.69 12.19 -2.68
C GLY A 594 8.75 13.34 -2.32
N TYR A 595 9.26 14.41 -1.71
CA TYR A 595 8.49 15.63 -1.41
C TYR A 595 9.26 16.89 -1.79
N GLU A 596 8.53 17.93 -2.18
CA GLU A 596 9.06 19.26 -2.51
C GLU A 596 8.09 20.39 -2.06
N GLY A 597 8.48 21.64 -2.28
CA GLY A 597 7.71 22.81 -1.86
C GLY A 597 8.18 23.38 -0.51
N ASP A 598 7.76 24.60 -0.20
CA ASP A 598 8.23 25.33 0.99
C ASP A 598 7.79 24.67 2.31
N SER A 599 6.75 23.88 2.30
CA SER A 599 6.19 23.15 3.45
C SER A 599 6.22 21.64 3.27
N CYS A 600 6.94 21.12 2.28
CA CYS A 600 7.05 19.70 1.92
C CYS A 600 5.67 19.05 1.68
N ASP A 601 4.76 19.79 1.09
CA ASP A 601 3.39 19.36 0.84
C ASP A 601 3.16 18.77 -0.54
N CYS A 602 4.14 18.86 -1.42
CA CYS A 602 4.11 18.46 -2.81
C CYS A 602 4.85 17.11 -3.00
N PRO A 603 4.15 15.95 -3.13
CA PRO A 603 4.78 14.69 -3.52
C PRO A 603 5.36 14.78 -4.93
N THR A 604 6.59 14.28 -5.14
CA THR A 604 7.26 14.29 -6.46
C THR A 604 6.95 13.03 -7.28
N ARG A 605 6.38 12.00 -6.66
CA ARG A 605 6.01 10.77 -7.35
C ARG A 605 4.76 10.95 -8.20
N THR A 606 4.73 10.30 -9.35
CA THR A 606 3.66 10.41 -10.36
C THR A 606 2.76 9.18 -10.45
N ASP A 607 3.02 8.15 -9.62
CA ASP A 607 2.24 6.92 -9.58
C ASP A 607 0.75 7.15 -9.30
N THR A 608 0.43 8.11 -8.41
CA THR A 608 -0.96 8.52 -8.13
C THR A 608 -1.65 9.26 -9.27
N CYS A 609 -0.89 9.68 -10.27
CA CYS A 609 -1.38 10.38 -11.46
C CYS A 609 -1.50 9.44 -12.68
N ARG A 610 -1.16 8.17 -12.55
CA ARG A 610 -1.31 7.21 -13.64
C ARG A 610 -2.75 6.73 -13.71
N SER A 611 -3.36 6.87 -14.86
CA SER A 611 -4.68 6.33 -15.15
C SER A 611 -4.61 4.84 -15.48
N SER A 612 -5.75 4.17 -15.56
CA SER A 612 -5.87 2.73 -15.86
C SER A 612 -5.23 2.30 -17.19
N ASN A 613 -5.04 3.24 -18.13
CA ASN A 613 -4.33 3.02 -19.40
C ASN A 613 -2.80 3.21 -19.30
N GLY A 614 -2.26 3.39 -18.09
CA GLY A 614 -0.83 3.59 -17.84
C GLY A 614 -0.28 4.98 -18.18
N LEU A 615 -1.10 5.89 -18.71
CA LEU A 615 -0.69 7.23 -19.10
C LEU A 615 -0.80 8.20 -17.92
N GLU A 616 0.14 9.12 -17.80
CA GLU A 616 0.08 10.19 -16.80
C GLU A 616 -1.10 11.11 -17.11
N CYS A 617 -1.98 11.28 -16.11
CA CYS A 617 -3.19 12.09 -16.20
C CYS A 617 -4.02 11.81 -17.47
N ASN A 618 -4.03 10.54 -17.91
CA ASN A 618 -4.74 10.10 -19.13
C ASN A 618 -4.37 10.90 -20.39
N ALA A 619 -3.17 11.48 -20.45
CA ALA A 619 -2.70 12.40 -21.48
C ALA A 619 -3.54 13.70 -21.63
N HIS A 620 -4.39 14.04 -20.64
CA HIS A 620 -5.24 15.23 -20.61
C HIS A 620 -4.92 16.15 -19.44
N GLY A 621 -3.69 16.15 -18.96
CA GLY A 621 -3.25 16.96 -17.83
C GLY A 621 -1.78 16.70 -17.49
N LYS A 622 -1.33 17.31 -16.43
CA LYS A 622 0.02 17.14 -15.88
C LYS A 622 -0.05 16.75 -14.41
N CYS A 623 0.80 15.84 -14.01
CA CYS A 623 0.93 15.50 -12.61
C CYS A 623 1.66 16.60 -11.85
N ARG A 624 1.00 17.16 -10.83
CA ARG A 624 1.59 18.14 -9.95
C ARG A 624 1.26 17.79 -8.50
N CYS A 625 2.29 17.64 -7.70
CA CYS A 625 2.13 17.24 -6.29
C CYS A 625 1.31 15.96 -6.09
N GLY A 626 1.46 14.96 -6.98
CA GLY A 626 0.71 13.72 -6.92
C GLY A 626 -0.78 13.83 -7.26
N VAL A 627 -1.20 14.94 -7.87
CA VAL A 627 -2.58 15.18 -8.33
C VAL A 627 -2.54 15.64 -9.78
N CYS A 628 -3.43 15.10 -10.61
CA CYS A 628 -3.54 15.57 -11.98
C CYS A 628 -4.22 16.94 -12.04
N GLU A 629 -3.50 17.91 -12.62
CA GLU A 629 -4.08 19.15 -13.10
C GLU A 629 -4.51 18.93 -14.56
N CYS A 630 -5.81 18.70 -14.76
CA CYS A 630 -6.35 18.49 -16.11
C CYS A 630 -6.29 19.78 -16.92
N ASP A 631 -5.96 19.65 -18.20
CA ASP A 631 -5.82 20.80 -19.11
C ASP A 631 -7.13 21.61 -19.15
N ALA A 632 -7.03 22.92 -18.98
CA ALA A 632 -8.19 23.82 -18.88
C ALA A 632 -9.07 23.79 -20.16
N ASP A 633 -8.47 23.49 -21.31
CA ASP A 633 -9.14 23.37 -22.59
C ASP A 633 -9.72 21.95 -22.84
N SER A 634 -9.34 20.97 -21.99
CA SER A 634 -9.87 19.62 -22.02
C SER A 634 -11.17 19.55 -21.23
N GLN A 635 -12.13 18.79 -21.72
CA GLN A 635 -13.39 18.54 -21.01
C GLN A 635 -13.26 17.41 -19.99
N PHE A 636 -12.02 16.92 -19.78
CA PHE A 636 -11.72 15.83 -18.87
C PHE A 636 -11.53 16.30 -17.43
N GLN A 637 -12.02 15.51 -16.50
CA GLN A 637 -12.00 15.74 -15.06
C GLN A 637 -11.76 14.41 -14.34
N GLY A 638 -11.59 14.45 -13.05
CA GLY A 638 -11.34 13.28 -12.23
C GLY A 638 -9.92 13.25 -11.69
N ASN A 639 -9.63 12.28 -10.86
CA ASN A 639 -8.33 12.21 -10.16
C ASN A 639 -7.15 11.99 -11.11
N THR A 640 -7.39 11.34 -12.25
CA THR A 640 -6.41 11.08 -13.31
C THR A 640 -6.88 11.62 -14.68
N CYS A 641 -7.78 12.61 -14.68
CA CYS A 641 -8.38 13.20 -15.88
C CYS A 641 -9.09 12.15 -16.78
N GLU A 642 -9.66 11.14 -16.15
CA GLU A 642 -10.30 10.00 -16.80
C GLU A 642 -11.79 10.22 -17.12
N LYS A 643 -12.43 11.20 -16.48
CA LYS A 643 -13.87 11.43 -16.61
C LYS A 643 -14.15 12.64 -17.49
N CYS A 644 -14.89 12.42 -18.55
CA CYS A 644 -15.44 13.50 -19.36
C CYS A 644 -16.96 13.57 -19.14
N ALA A 645 -17.41 14.56 -18.35
CA ALA A 645 -18.83 14.74 -18.03
C ALA A 645 -19.69 15.14 -19.24
N THR A 646 -19.05 15.70 -20.27
CA THR A 646 -19.68 16.18 -21.51
C THR A 646 -19.43 15.25 -22.68
N CYS A 647 -18.57 14.22 -22.53
CA CYS A 647 -18.31 13.19 -23.52
C CYS A 647 -19.22 12.00 -23.25
N PRO A 648 -20.21 11.68 -24.09
CA PRO A 648 -21.15 10.57 -23.81
C PRO A 648 -20.47 9.20 -23.78
N MET A 649 -19.26 9.05 -24.34
CA MET A 649 -18.53 7.79 -24.48
C MET A 649 -17.01 8.03 -24.58
N GLY A 650 -16.36 8.41 -23.50
CA GLY A 650 -14.93 8.48 -23.23
C GLY A 650 -13.96 8.26 -24.41
N ASP A 651 -13.30 7.11 -24.44
CA ASP A 651 -12.31 6.72 -25.48
C ASP A 651 -12.85 6.69 -26.90
N CYS A 652 -14.17 6.52 -27.05
CA CYS A 652 -14.81 6.58 -28.36
C CYS A 652 -14.58 7.91 -29.08
N HIS A 653 -14.55 9.03 -28.35
CA HIS A 653 -14.34 10.36 -28.96
C HIS A 653 -12.92 10.56 -29.45
N ILE A 654 -11.94 9.95 -28.83
CA ILE A 654 -10.52 10.07 -29.20
C ILE A 654 -10.30 9.48 -30.60
N HIS A 655 -10.96 8.38 -30.91
CA HIS A 655 -10.78 7.63 -32.15
C HIS A 655 -11.81 7.98 -33.22
N ARG A 656 -12.86 8.73 -32.88
CA ARG A 656 -13.96 9.10 -33.78
C ARG A 656 -13.49 9.66 -35.10
N ASP A 657 -12.69 10.72 -35.03
CA ASP A 657 -12.31 11.46 -36.28
C ASP A 657 -11.36 10.63 -37.15
N CYS A 658 -10.48 9.83 -36.54
CA CYS A 658 -9.62 8.88 -37.21
C CYS A 658 -10.42 7.74 -37.86
N VAL A 659 -11.40 7.16 -37.19
CA VAL A 659 -12.28 6.12 -37.72
C VAL A 659 -13.13 6.68 -38.88
N GLN A 660 -13.72 7.85 -38.69
CA GLN A 660 -14.55 8.50 -39.71
C GLN A 660 -13.75 8.78 -40.99
N CYS A 661 -12.54 9.29 -40.84
CA CYS A 661 -11.65 9.60 -41.93
C CYS A 661 -11.15 8.33 -42.65
N LYS A 662 -10.54 7.39 -41.94
CA LYS A 662 -9.93 6.18 -42.54
C LYS A 662 -10.95 5.22 -43.12
N MET A 663 -12.15 5.11 -42.53
CA MET A 663 -13.16 4.16 -42.99
C MET A 663 -14.09 4.75 -44.05
N PHE A 664 -14.51 6.00 -43.89
CA PHE A 664 -15.56 6.59 -44.74
C PHE A 664 -15.08 7.75 -45.60
N GLY A 665 -13.80 8.18 -45.43
CA GLY A 665 -13.23 9.30 -46.20
C GLY A 665 -13.93 10.64 -45.93
N THR A 666 -14.59 10.78 -44.81
CA THR A 666 -15.34 11.97 -44.37
C THR A 666 -14.86 12.44 -43.02
N GLY A 667 -15.25 13.64 -42.58
CA GLY A 667 -14.93 14.18 -41.26
C GLY A 667 -14.08 15.44 -41.28
N ARG A 668 -13.47 15.78 -40.12
CA ARG A 668 -12.75 17.06 -39.92
C ARG A 668 -11.27 17.00 -40.24
N LEU A 669 -10.70 15.80 -40.37
CA LEU A 669 -9.28 15.62 -40.61
C LEU A 669 -8.95 15.83 -42.09
N THR A 670 -7.81 16.49 -42.36
CA THR A 670 -7.25 16.55 -43.73
C THR A 670 -6.65 15.21 -44.12
N ASP A 671 -6.45 14.96 -45.40
CA ASP A 671 -5.86 13.72 -45.90
C ASP A 671 -4.50 13.42 -45.23
N GLU A 672 -3.67 14.44 -45.00
CA GLU A 672 -2.38 14.31 -44.31
C GLU A 672 -2.53 13.95 -42.85
N GLN A 673 -3.54 14.48 -42.14
CA GLN A 673 -3.85 14.17 -40.75
C GLN A 673 -4.47 12.78 -40.62
N CYS A 674 -5.25 12.36 -41.62
CA CYS A 674 -5.83 11.05 -41.71
C CYS A 674 -4.77 9.95 -41.83
N ASP A 675 -3.73 10.19 -42.62
CA ASP A 675 -2.61 9.27 -42.81
C ASP A 675 -1.77 9.11 -41.51
N MET A 676 -1.73 10.15 -40.69
CA MET A 676 -1.04 10.10 -39.37
C MET A 676 -1.79 9.34 -38.27
N CYS A 677 -3.06 8.97 -38.50
CA CYS A 677 -3.82 8.16 -37.55
C CYS A 677 -3.23 6.74 -37.43
N ASN A 678 -2.60 6.45 -36.32
CA ASN A 678 -2.00 5.14 -36.03
C ASN A 678 -3.01 4.21 -35.32
N ILE A 679 -4.04 3.79 -36.08
CA ILE A 679 -5.05 2.83 -35.62
C ILE A 679 -5.26 1.73 -36.67
N ASP A 680 -5.35 0.49 -36.22
CA ASP A 680 -5.68 -0.65 -37.07
C ASP A 680 -7.20 -0.81 -37.14
N ILE A 681 -7.77 -0.70 -38.37
CA ILE A 681 -9.21 -0.80 -38.60
C ILE A 681 -9.53 -2.14 -39.25
N VAL A 682 -10.47 -2.85 -38.66
CA VAL A 682 -11.04 -4.09 -39.20
C VAL A 682 -12.52 -3.89 -39.50
N ASN A 683 -12.89 -4.13 -40.77
CA ASN A 683 -14.25 -3.99 -41.22
C ASN A 683 -15.11 -5.21 -40.85
N VAL A 684 -16.21 -4.98 -40.17
CA VAL A 684 -17.14 -6.03 -39.70
C VAL A 684 -18.58 -5.68 -40.10
N THR A 685 -19.43 -6.66 -40.15
CA THR A 685 -20.89 -6.47 -40.37
C THR A 685 -21.64 -6.15 -39.08
N ASP A 686 -21.10 -6.55 -37.92
CA ASP A 686 -21.65 -6.32 -36.58
C ASP A 686 -20.49 -6.21 -35.58
N VAL A 687 -20.49 -5.15 -34.75
CA VAL A 687 -19.43 -4.91 -33.77
C VAL A 687 -19.73 -5.59 -32.43
N THR A 688 -20.94 -6.11 -32.22
CA THR A 688 -21.40 -6.68 -30.92
C THR A 688 -20.45 -7.77 -30.36
N PRO A 689 -19.86 -8.68 -31.19
CA PRO A 689 -18.94 -9.69 -30.69
C PRO A 689 -17.58 -9.14 -30.19
N PHE A 690 -17.26 -7.88 -30.48
CA PHE A 690 -16.00 -7.23 -30.15
C PHE A 690 -16.13 -6.15 -29.08
N ILE A 691 -17.28 -6.11 -28.38
CA ILE A 691 -17.51 -5.23 -27.24
C ILE A 691 -16.89 -5.90 -26.01
N GLN A 692 -15.88 -5.23 -25.44
CA GLN A 692 -15.28 -5.55 -24.16
C GLN A 692 -15.89 -4.61 -23.08
N ASP A 693 -15.09 -3.99 -22.25
CA ASP A 693 -15.50 -3.07 -21.19
C ASP A 693 -16.09 -1.75 -21.69
N ILE A 694 -15.82 -1.38 -22.93
CA ILE A 694 -16.30 -0.14 -23.56
C ILE A 694 -17.50 -0.46 -24.47
N PRO A 695 -18.67 0.15 -24.26
CA PRO A 695 -19.83 -0.06 -25.12
C PRO A 695 -19.55 0.41 -26.56
N ALA A 696 -20.27 -0.15 -27.53
CA ALA A 696 -20.14 0.24 -28.93
C ALA A 696 -20.24 1.76 -29.14
N CYS A 697 -19.26 2.32 -29.81
CA CYS A 697 -19.15 3.74 -30.12
C CYS A 697 -20.03 4.09 -31.31
N THR A 698 -21.11 4.82 -31.13
CA THR A 698 -22.00 5.25 -32.23
C THR A 698 -22.01 6.77 -32.34
N PHE A 699 -21.65 7.29 -33.51
CA PHE A 699 -21.60 8.72 -33.75
C PHE A 699 -22.39 9.12 -35.01
N PRO A 700 -23.01 10.29 -35.02
CA PRO A 700 -23.56 10.86 -36.24
C PRO A 700 -22.44 11.38 -37.16
N GLU A 701 -22.63 11.23 -38.44
CA GLU A 701 -21.84 11.88 -39.50
C GLU A 701 -22.11 13.42 -39.49
N GLU A 702 -21.18 14.24 -39.93
CA GLU A 702 -21.32 15.70 -39.90
C GLU A 702 -22.57 16.23 -40.60
N ASN A 703 -23.13 15.49 -41.56
CA ASN A 703 -24.37 15.88 -42.27
C ASN A 703 -25.66 15.42 -41.55
N ASN A 704 -25.59 14.83 -40.37
CA ASN A 704 -26.69 14.41 -39.49
C ASN A 704 -27.74 13.44 -40.11
N THR A 705 -27.44 12.79 -41.21
CA THR A 705 -28.35 11.87 -41.89
C THR A 705 -28.03 10.41 -41.58
N CYS A 706 -26.76 10.10 -41.32
CA CYS A 706 -26.27 8.74 -41.06
C CYS A 706 -25.51 8.66 -39.74
N THR A 707 -25.50 7.48 -39.13
CA THR A 707 -24.66 7.16 -37.97
C THR A 707 -23.71 6.01 -38.33
N PHE A 708 -22.48 6.04 -37.79
CA PHE A 708 -21.53 4.96 -37.91
C PHE A 708 -21.21 4.41 -36.50
N THR A 709 -20.94 3.11 -36.44
CA THR A 709 -20.70 2.38 -35.20
C THR A 709 -19.38 1.63 -35.28
N PHE A 710 -18.61 1.67 -34.18
CA PHE A 710 -17.36 0.92 -34.04
C PHE A 710 -17.18 0.43 -32.60
N ALA A 711 -16.36 -0.60 -32.39
CA ALA A 711 -15.95 -1.11 -31.10
C ALA A 711 -14.43 -1.00 -30.97
N LEU A 712 -13.96 -0.62 -29.77
CA LEU A 712 -12.55 -0.58 -29.41
C LEU A 712 -12.18 -1.91 -28.75
N PHE A 713 -11.20 -2.61 -29.29
CA PHE A 713 -10.74 -3.90 -28.82
C PHE A 713 -9.25 -3.82 -28.52
N TYR A 714 -8.88 -4.07 -27.26
CA TYR A 714 -7.50 -4.06 -26.78
C TYR A 714 -6.99 -5.49 -26.65
N GLU A 715 -5.93 -5.84 -27.35
CA GLU A 715 -5.25 -7.13 -27.25
C GLU A 715 -3.74 -6.90 -27.15
N ASN A 716 -3.12 -7.33 -26.03
CA ASN A 716 -1.68 -7.19 -25.76
C ASN A 716 -1.15 -5.76 -26.03
N GLU A 717 -1.80 -4.74 -25.45
CA GLU A 717 -1.46 -3.30 -25.63
C GLU A 717 -1.64 -2.75 -27.07
N THR A 718 -2.14 -3.54 -28.00
CA THR A 718 -2.46 -3.07 -29.36
C THR A 718 -3.94 -2.80 -29.49
N LEU A 719 -4.30 -1.58 -29.92
CA LEU A 719 -5.68 -1.19 -30.18
C LEU A 719 -6.08 -1.61 -31.59
N THR A 720 -7.09 -2.46 -31.69
CA THR A 720 -7.78 -2.79 -32.94
C THR A 720 -9.19 -2.20 -32.93
N VAL A 721 -9.56 -1.47 -33.98
CA VAL A 721 -10.87 -0.82 -34.04
C VAL A 721 -11.74 -1.59 -35.06
N TYR A 722 -12.77 -2.25 -34.56
CA TYR A 722 -13.76 -2.94 -35.39
C TYR A 722 -14.87 -1.98 -35.79
N VAL A 723 -15.06 -1.74 -37.08
CA VAL A 723 -16.00 -0.75 -37.61
C VAL A 723 -17.10 -1.43 -38.47
N GLU A 724 -18.37 -1.09 -38.20
CA GLU A 724 -19.47 -1.55 -39.05
C GLU A 724 -19.35 -0.97 -40.45
N THR A 725 -19.41 -1.84 -41.47
CA THR A 725 -19.30 -1.46 -42.89
C THR A 725 -20.50 -0.66 -43.37
N GLU A 726 -21.68 -0.89 -42.78
CA GLU A 726 -22.90 -0.22 -43.16
C GLU A 726 -23.26 0.91 -42.20
N GLN A 727 -23.35 2.14 -42.75
CA GLN A 727 -23.86 3.28 -42.00
C GLN A 727 -25.37 3.18 -41.83
N LYS A 728 -25.89 3.42 -40.64
CA LYS A 728 -27.34 3.48 -40.39
C LYS A 728 -27.85 4.87 -40.68
N CYS A 729 -28.45 5.05 -41.88
CA CYS A 729 -29.04 6.31 -42.30
C CYS A 729 -30.52 6.35 -41.99
N ALA A 730 -30.98 7.44 -41.35
CA ALA A 730 -32.39 7.63 -41.03
C ALA A 730 -33.16 7.98 -42.32
N ASP A 731 -34.13 7.13 -42.65
CA ASP A 731 -35.13 7.49 -43.67
C ASP A 731 -35.83 8.79 -43.28
N ALA A 732 -35.93 9.71 -44.24
CA ALA A 732 -36.53 11.05 -44.06
C ALA A 732 -38.07 10.99 -43.83
N SER A 733 -38.53 10.35 -42.76
CA SER A 733 -39.90 10.43 -42.32
C SER A 733 -39.99 10.97 -40.89
N ARG A 734 -40.17 12.29 -40.79
CA ARG A 734 -40.66 13.12 -39.70
C ARG A 734 -40.70 12.50 -38.32
N LYS A 735 -39.70 12.76 -37.52
CA LYS A 735 -39.86 12.98 -36.07
C LYS A 735 -39.67 14.45 -35.79
N LYS A 736 -40.76 15.10 -35.36
CA LYS A 736 -40.80 16.49 -34.90
C LYS A 736 -39.87 16.63 -33.70
N ILE A 737 -38.76 17.24 -33.86
CA ILE A 737 -37.83 17.57 -32.76
C ILE A 737 -38.50 18.68 -31.96
N LEU A 738 -38.82 18.39 -30.67
CA LEU A 738 -39.34 19.38 -29.74
C LEU A 738 -38.34 20.52 -29.58
N THR A 739 -38.82 21.74 -29.69
CA THR A 739 -37.98 22.94 -29.52
C THR A 739 -37.59 23.10 -28.04
N GLU A 740 -36.45 23.75 -27.77
CA GLU A 740 -35.95 23.99 -26.42
C GLU A 740 -36.99 24.65 -25.48
N ALA A 741 -37.86 25.45 -26.05
CA ALA A 741 -38.99 26.06 -25.35
C ALA A 741 -40.08 25.04 -24.93
N GLU A 742 -40.37 24.04 -25.78
CA GLU A 742 -41.34 22.96 -25.47
C GLU A 742 -40.80 22.04 -24.36
N ILE A 743 -39.52 21.75 -24.38
CA ILE A 743 -38.82 20.94 -23.33
C ILE A 743 -38.91 21.67 -21.97
N ARG A 744 -38.68 22.98 -21.93
CA ARG A 744 -38.81 23.78 -20.68
C ARG A 744 -40.20 23.71 -20.11
N TRP A 745 -41.24 23.79 -20.94
CA TRP A 745 -42.63 23.72 -20.48
C TRP A 745 -43.00 22.31 -19.98
N ILE A 746 -42.46 21.26 -20.59
CA ILE A 746 -42.64 19.87 -20.09
C ILE A 746 -41.97 19.68 -18.74
N VAL A 747 -40.73 20.18 -18.56
CA VAL A 747 -40.00 20.08 -17.28
C VAL A 747 -40.74 20.86 -16.18
N ILE A 748 -41.22 22.08 -16.47
CA ILE A 748 -42.02 22.86 -15.51
C ILE A 748 -43.30 22.12 -15.15
N GLY A 749 -43.98 21.50 -16.14
CA GLY A 749 -45.18 20.72 -15.92
C GLY A 749 -44.98 19.51 -15.02
N ILE A 750 -43.87 18.81 -15.18
CA ILE A 750 -43.48 17.67 -14.34
C ILE A 750 -43.19 18.14 -12.90
N ILE A 751 -42.43 19.22 -12.72
CA ILE A 751 -42.12 19.75 -11.39
C ILE A 751 -43.40 20.19 -10.68
N LEU A 752 -44.29 20.90 -11.36
CA LEU A 752 -45.57 21.31 -10.79
C LEU A 752 -46.44 20.12 -10.41
N SER A 753 -46.49 19.08 -11.23
CA SER A 753 -47.26 17.87 -10.94
C SER A 753 -46.73 17.11 -9.72
N VAL A 754 -45.39 17.00 -9.57
CA VAL A 754 -44.76 16.37 -8.39
C VAL A 754 -45.04 17.17 -7.12
N VAL A 755 -44.96 18.50 -7.17
CA VAL A 755 -45.31 19.38 -6.04
C VAL A 755 -46.79 19.25 -5.66
N LEU A 756 -47.68 19.15 -6.64
CA LEU A 756 -49.13 19.02 -6.42
C LEU A 756 -49.47 17.67 -5.80
N ILE A 757 -48.85 16.58 -6.29
CA ILE A 757 -49.00 15.23 -5.70
C ILE A 757 -48.46 15.24 -4.27
N GLY A 758 -47.30 15.86 -4.01
CA GLY A 758 -46.75 16.00 -2.66
C GLY A 758 -47.67 16.73 -1.71
N MET A 759 -48.30 17.82 -2.14
CA MET A 759 -49.31 18.57 -1.33
C MET A 759 -50.56 17.74 -1.05
N ILE A 760 -51.04 16.98 -2.04
CA ILE A 760 -52.19 16.09 -1.85
C ILE A 760 -51.86 14.98 -0.83
N LEU A 761 -50.70 14.39 -0.89
CA LEU A 761 -50.24 13.36 0.06
C LEU A 761 -50.11 13.91 1.48
N VAL A 762 -49.55 15.10 1.66
CA VAL A 762 -49.45 15.77 2.96
C VAL A 762 -50.86 16.11 3.51
N PHE A 763 -51.76 16.55 2.66
CA PHE A 763 -53.13 16.89 3.06
C PHE A 763 -53.94 15.63 3.43
N ALA A 764 -53.80 14.56 2.65
CA ALA A 764 -54.41 13.25 2.95
C ALA A 764 -53.86 12.69 4.29
N TRP A 765 -52.56 12.80 4.52
CA TRP A 765 -51.94 12.38 5.79
C TRP A 765 -52.43 13.20 6.96
N ARG A 766 -52.57 14.54 6.80
CA ARG A 766 -53.12 15.42 7.82
C ARG A 766 -54.57 15.07 8.15
N ILE A 767 -55.37 14.69 7.14
CA ILE A 767 -56.75 14.25 7.37
C ILE A 767 -56.75 12.90 8.09
N TYR A 768 -55.87 11.98 7.67
CA TYR A 768 -55.78 10.68 8.30
C TYR A 768 -55.37 10.79 9.77
N THR A 769 -54.33 11.53 10.09
CA THR A 769 -53.92 11.75 11.48
C THR A 769 -54.99 12.43 12.31
N TYR A 770 -55.68 13.44 11.75
CA TYR A 770 -56.80 14.12 12.44
C TYR A 770 -57.99 13.18 12.75
N LEU A 771 -58.28 12.25 11.88
CA LEU A 771 -59.34 11.25 12.09
C LEU A 771 -58.92 10.19 13.13
N GLU A 772 -57.67 9.80 13.13
CA GLU A 772 -57.06 8.86 14.10
C GLU A 772 -57.06 9.48 15.50
N ASP A 773 -56.55 10.70 15.63
CA ASP A 773 -56.55 11.47 16.89
C ASP A 773 -57.97 11.63 17.47
N ARG A 774 -58.95 11.85 16.59
CA ARG A 774 -60.38 11.90 17.05
C ARG A 774 -60.90 10.55 17.55
N LYS A 775 -60.49 9.46 16.96
CA LYS A 775 -60.86 8.11 17.42
C LYS A 775 -60.21 7.81 18.76
N GLU A 776 -58.91 8.10 18.92
CA GLU A 776 -58.20 7.93 20.18
C GLU A 776 -58.79 8.79 21.29
N LEU A 777 -59.12 10.07 21.00
CA LEU A 777 -59.76 10.95 21.98
C LEU A 777 -61.14 10.43 22.41
N ALA A 778 -61.94 9.91 21.47
CA ALA A 778 -63.23 9.32 21.75
C ALA A 778 -63.10 7.99 22.54
N GLN A 779 -62.05 7.20 22.31
CA GLN A 779 -61.75 6.02 23.13
C GLN A 779 -61.34 6.42 24.54
N TRP A 780 -60.42 7.41 24.66
CA TRP A 780 -59.94 7.93 25.93
C TRP A 780 -61.11 8.55 26.75
N GLU A 781 -62.00 9.31 26.13
CA GLU A 781 -63.23 9.81 26.81
C GLU A 781 -64.17 8.68 27.32
N LYS A 782 -64.28 7.57 26.55
CA LYS A 782 -65.02 6.38 26.99
C LYS A 782 -64.37 5.67 28.16
N GLU A 783 -63.02 5.59 28.16
CA GLU A 783 -62.27 5.00 29.28
C GLU A 783 -62.30 5.88 30.50
N CYS A 784 -62.15 7.21 30.39
CA CYS A 784 -62.34 8.15 31.49
C CYS A 784 -63.77 8.11 32.10
N LYS A 785 -64.80 7.91 31.33
CA LYS A 785 -66.16 7.73 31.79
C LYS A 785 -66.41 6.38 32.49
N LYS A 786 -65.57 5.37 32.21
CA LYS A 786 -65.60 4.06 32.86
C LYS A 786 -64.78 3.98 34.15
N ALA A 787 -63.80 4.85 34.27
CA ALA A 787 -62.93 4.92 35.46
C ALA A 787 -63.71 5.64 36.59
N ASN A 788 -64.20 4.87 37.55
CA ASN A 788 -64.81 5.36 38.77
C ASN A 788 -63.66 5.76 39.72
N TRP A 789 -63.31 7.04 39.72
CA TRP A 789 -62.13 7.60 40.44
C TRP A 789 -62.30 7.74 41.95
N ASP A 790 -63.45 7.26 42.51
CA ASP A 790 -63.78 7.51 43.93
C ASP A 790 -63.24 6.49 44.94
N LYS A 791 -62.49 5.49 44.52
CA LYS A 791 -61.98 4.48 45.49
C LYS A 791 -60.73 3.72 45.07
N MET A 792 -59.63 4.39 44.67
CA MET A 792 -58.33 3.74 44.68
C MET A 792 -57.28 4.72 45.20
N ASP A 793 -56.68 4.42 46.34
CA ASP A 793 -55.47 5.05 46.81
C ASP A 793 -54.36 4.82 45.74
N ASN A 794 -53.79 5.90 45.17
CA ASN A 794 -52.73 5.87 44.24
C ASN A 794 -51.43 5.37 44.92
N PRO A 795 -50.90 4.18 44.60
CA PRO A 795 -49.76 3.64 45.33
C PRO A 795 -48.45 4.41 45.06
N ILE A 796 -48.44 5.43 44.22
CA ILE A 796 -47.28 6.22 43.85
C ILE A 796 -47.17 7.53 44.64
N TYR A 797 -48.27 7.95 45.29
CA TYR A 797 -48.32 9.17 46.12
C TYR A 797 -48.24 8.83 47.60
N LYS A 798 -47.03 8.73 48.16
CA LYS A 798 -46.81 8.83 49.60
C LYS A 798 -46.47 10.29 49.89
N PRO A 799 -47.24 11.02 50.72
CA PRO A 799 -46.80 12.32 51.18
C PRO A 799 -45.48 12.16 51.97
N SER A 800 -44.51 13.00 51.68
CA SER A 800 -43.23 13.02 52.35
C SER A 800 -43.41 13.32 53.85
N THR A 801 -43.11 12.36 54.73
CA THR A 801 -43.16 12.45 56.17
C THR A 801 -41.89 12.96 56.87
N THR A 802 -41.00 13.62 56.09
CA THR A 802 -39.78 14.21 56.68
C THR A 802 -39.63 15.64 56.18
N THR A 803 -39.80 16.58 57.10
CA THR A 803 -39.28 17.94 57.00
C THR A 803 -37.76 17.89 57.18
N PHE A 804 -37.01 18.08 56.13
CA PHE A 804 -35.55 18.35 56.26
C PHE A 804 -35.40 19.78 56.77
N ALA A 805 -34.92 19.96 57.96
CA ALA A 805 -34.38 21.24 58.40
C ALA A 805 -33.02 21.47 57.74
N ASN A 806 -32.90 22.55 56.96
CA ASN A 806 -31.66 22.96 56.32
C ASN A 806 -30.64 23.38 57.44
N PRO A 807 -29.49 22.71 57.62
CA PRO A 807 -28.57 23.02 58.69
C PRO A 807 -27.80 24.35 58.50
N VAL A 808 -28.06 25.14 57.46
CA VAL A 808 -27.35 26.41 57.15
C VAL A 808 -28.13 27.65 57.52
N TYR A 809 -29.40 27.56 57.94
CA TYR A 809 -30.17 28.71 58.44
C TYR A 809 -30.65 28.44 59.86
N GLY A 810 -29.74 28.60 60.79
CA GLY A 810 -30.00 28.73 62.27
C GLY A 810 -29.46 30.07 62.74
N LYS A 811 -30.19 31.06 62.57
CA LYS A 811 -30.57 32.16 63.46
C LYS A 811 -31.40 33.14 62.66
#